data_188a93db425d0fb8c1642bf4a50c910b
#
_entry.id   188a93db425d0fb8c1642bf4a50c910b
#
_cell.length_a   1.000
_cell.length_b   1.000
_cell.length_c   1.000
_cell.angle_alpha   90.00
_cell.angle_beta   90.00
_cell.angle_gamma   90.00
#
_symmetry.space_group_name_H-M   'P 1'
#
loop_
_entity.id
_entity.type
_entity.pdbx_description
1 polymer ?
#
loop_
_entity_poly.entity_id
_entity_poly.type
_entity_poly.pdbx_seq_one_letter_code
_entity_poly.pdbx_strand_id
1 'polypeptide(L)'
;MKHANIITKLTLEQKCALLSGETVFTTRGYKNAGIPSITLSDGPNGVRKQAGAADHLGLNPSVPATCFPTAATVACSWDPALGEQLGRAMGEEAAAQEVSVLLGPGLNTKRSPLCGRNFEYFSEDPYLSGKLAAAYVRGIQSNGIAACPKHFAVNSQELRRMASDSVVDERTLRELYLTGFEIVVKEAHPKTIMSSYNLVNGTYANENAHLLQDILRRDWGFDGAVVTDWGGSNDHALGVKNGSTLEMPAPGGDAVRELLKAVETGKISESDVDARLDELLTLVLDTHAAVENHSRSFDADAHHALARRAAAESAVLLKNDGDLLPLAAGASVAVIGDFAETPRYQGAGSSAVNSIKVDTFLDCLKDSGLHSVGFAAGFDRQGKPDDAKKAEAVALAKKADTVLLCLGLDEIKESEGLDRADMKLADNQIELLQAVQQANPNTVVIVSAGASLETPWLAHCRALVYGALGGQAGAGAMVDVLTGKINPSGKLAETWANAHADTPAKDNFAGAGRTVQYREGLYVGYRYYQTAGVPVAFPFGYGLSYTSFAYSELKADARSVTLTVTNTGSRAGAEIVQVYAAKPDAQIFRPAQELKAFTKVWLEAGESKTVTLPLDDKAFRYWNTKTDSWEIEGGTYELRVGASSADIRLTAAVEVNGTSAPNPYAGKALPHYTSGKVQRVPDDEWEILLGRPIPADTVKIDRNMTLGELNHSRSPLCWLVWAVLTMMLNASYKRGKPNLNVMFQYNMPLRALAKMTSGAISMGMVDGIVLEAKGFWVIGLLKVIVEAVKNIILNAQLESRLRNS
;
A
#
# COMPACT_ATOMS: atom_id res chain seq x y z
N MET A 1 17.04 27.90 -9.62
CA MET A 1 15.94 28.18 -8.66
C MET A 1 14.87 28.97 -9.36
N LYS A 2 13.64 28.48 -9.34
CA LYS A 2 12.45 29.14 -9.91
C LYS A 2 12.01 30.32 -9.05
N HIS A 3 12.18 30.26 -7.74
CA HIS A 3 11.69 31.21 -6.76
C HIS A 3 12.80 32.01 -6.05
N ALA A 4 13.94 32.23 -6.72
CA ALA A 4 15.08 32.98 -6.18
C ALA A 4 14.69 34.36 -5.61
N ASN A 5 13.75 35.06 -6.26
CA ASN A 5 13.21 36.36 -5.83
C ASN A 5 12.47 36.34 -4.49
N ILE A 6 11.95 35.21 -4.06
CA ILE A 6 11.32 35.00 -2.75
C ILE A 6 12.42 34.53 -1.77
N ILE A 7 13.19 33.51 -2.13
CA ILE A 7 14.18 32.86 -1.26
C ILE A 7 15.23 33.85 -0.73
N THR A 8 15.72 34.76 -1.59
CA THR A 8 16.72 35.76 -1.21
C THR A 8 16.22 36.81 -0.21
N LYS A 9 14.91 36.93 0.00
CA LYS A 9 14.33 37.86 0.98
C LYS A 9 14.10 37.22 2.35
N LEU A 10 14.22 35.91 2.44
CA LEU A 10 14.00 35.18 3.69
C LEU A 10 15.28 35.11 4.50
N THR A 11 15.17 35.23 5.83
CA THR A 11 16.27 34.89 6.74
C THR A 11 16.53 33.39 6.74
N LEU A 12 17.73 32.96 7.09
CA LEU A 12 18.05 31.53 7.19
C LEU A 12 17.12 30.81 8.16
N GLU A 13 16.70 31.47 9.25
CA GLU A 13 15.72 30.93 10.21
C GLU A 13 14.37 30.66 9.55
N GLN A 14 13.88 31.57 8.73
CA GLN A 14 12.62 31.41 7.97
C GLN A 14 12.73 30.30 6.94
N LYS A 15 13.84 30.23 6.22
CA LYS A 15 14.11 29.15 5.25
C LYS A 15 14.07 27.78 5.93
N CYS A 16 14.78 27.63 7.06
CA CYS A 16 14.79 26.38 7.83
C CYS A 16 13.40 26.04 8.41
N ALA A 17 12.64 27.04 8.85
CA ALA A 17 11.31 26.83 9.42
C ALA A 17 10.28 26.35 8.38
N LEU A 18 10.41 26.76 7.11
CA LEU A 18 9.54 26.33 6.01
C LEU A 18 9.71 24.83 5.66
N LEU A 19 10.89 24.25 5.91
CA LEU A 19 11.16 22.82 5.57
C LEU A 19 10.57 21.82 6.57
N SER A 20 9.73 22.28 7.50
CA SER A 20 8.95 21.41 8.41
C SER A 20 7.51 21.90 8.55
N GLY A 21 6.61 20.96 8.90
CA GLY A 21 5.20 21.28 9.14
C GLY A 21 5.00 22.29 10.27
N GLU A 22 3.99 23.12 10.17
CA GLU A 22 3.54 24.01 11.23
C GLU A 22 2.57 23.31 12.19
N THR A 23 1.66 22.52 11.63
CA THR A 23 0.76 21.64 12.38
C THR A 23 0.89 20.20 11.89
N VAL A 24 0.04 19.30 12.38
CA VAL A 24 0.07 17.90 11.97
C VAL A 24 -0.15 17.74 10.46
N PHE A 25 -0.91 18.64 9.81
CA PHE A 25 -1.28 18.54 8.40
C PHE A 25 -1.13 19.85 7.62
N THR A 26 -0.45 20.87 8.14
CA THR A 26 -0.26 22.12 7.39
C THR A 26 1.21 22.53 7.32
N THR A 27 1.57 23.16 6.21
CA THR A 27 2.87 23.81 6.05
C THR A 27 2.85 25.20 6.71
N ARG A 28 4.05 25.71 7.02
CA ARG A 28 4.20 27.10 7.48
C ARG A 28 3.99 28.09 6.33
N GLY A 29 3.33 29.22 6.62
CA GLY A 29 3.16 30.32 5.69
C GLY A 29 3.82 31.61 6.19
N TYR A 30 4.26 32.47 5.25
CA TYR A 30 4.74 33.85 5.52
C TYR A 30 4.02 34.81 4.60
N LYS A 31 2.92 35.41 5.08
CA LYS A 31 2.08 36.34 4.29
C LYS A 31 2.87 37.52 3.71
N ASN A 32 3.80 38.09 4.49
CA ASN A 32 4.63 39.22 4.06
C ASN A 32 5.61 38.85 2.92
N ALA A 33 5.94 37.58 2.78
CA ALA A 33 6.75 37.04 1.69
C ALA A 33 5.92 36.45 0.54
N GLY A 34 4.59 36.49 0.63
CA GLY A 34 3.68 35.90 -0.36
C GLY A 34 3.68 34.37 -0.35
N ILE A 35 4.02 33.74 0.78
CA ILE A 35 4.05 32.29 0.95
C ILE A 35 2.80 31.86 1.73
N PRO A 36 1.82 31.19 1.09
CA PRO A 36 0.65 30.65 1.79
C PRO A 36 1.01 29.39 2.57
N SER A 37 0.19 29.05 3.58
CA SER A 37 0.14 27.72 4.17
C SER A 37 -0.77 26.83 3.34
N ILE A 38 -0.40 25.58 3.14
CA ILE A 38 -1.21 24.58 2.46
C ILE A 38 -1.54 23.40 3.37
N THR A 39 -2.65 22.72 3.06
CA THR A 39 -3.12 21.53 3.80
C THR A 39 -2.75 20.27 3.05
N LEU A 40 -2.15 19.31 3.77
CA LEU A 40 -2.00 17.92 3.36
C LEU A 40 -3.12 17.09 4.01
N SER A 41 -3.54 16.00 3.41
CA SER A 41 -4.56 15.11 3.99
C SER A 41 -4.32 13.67 3.61
N ASP A 42 -4.54 12.76 4.55
CA ASP A 42 -4.66 11.34 4.23
C ASP A 42 -5.76 11.10 3.20
N GLY A 43 -5.62 10.02 2.42
CA GLY A 43 -6.67 9.71 1.47
C GLY A 43 -6.29 8.83 0.28
N PRO A 44 -5.73 7.61 0.49
CA PRO A 44 -5.43 6.70 -0.63
C PRO A 44 -6.70 6.16 -1.32
N ASN A 45 -7.85 6.14 -0.63
CA ASN A 45 -9.14 5.69 -1.16
C ASN A 45 -10.32 6.64 -0.85
N GLY A 46 -10.02 7.90 -0.58
CA GLY A 46 -10.98 8.97 -0.28
C GLY A 46 -10.36 9.99 0.69
N VAL A 47 -10.82 11.22 0.65
CA VAL A 47 -10.25 12.32 1.45
C VAL A 47 -10.52 12.09 2.93
N ARG A 48 -9.48 12.24 3.76
CA ARG A 48 -9.59 12.16 5.21
C ARG A 48 -9.06 13.42 5.88
N LYS A 49 -9.66 14.56 5.56
CA LYS A 49 -9.34 15.82 6.22
C LYS A 49 -9.86 15.79 7.65
N GLN A 50 -8.97 15.90 8.64
CA GLN A 50 -9.38 15.88 10.04
C GLN A 50 -10.15 17.14 10.44
N ALA A 51 -11.21 16.97 11.24
CA ALA A 51 -12.04 18.04 11.77
C ALA A 51 -11.65 18.30 13.24
N GLY A 52 -11.02 19.43 13.54
CA GLY A 52 -10.59 19.79 14.88
C GLY A 52 -9.18 19.33 15.24
N ALA A 53 -8.99 18.77 16.46
CA ALA A 53 -7.67 18.31 16.89
C ALA A 53 -7.20 17.12 16.04
N ALA A 54 -6.02 17.26 15.46
CA ALA A 54 -5.45 16.23 14.61
C ALA A 54 -4.76 15.11 15.41
N ASP A 55 -4.82 13.88 14.90
CA ASP A 55 -4.07 12.72 15.41
C ASP A 55 -3.28 12.03 14.29
N HIS A 56 -2.38 11.12 14.68
CA HIS A 56 -1.48 10.43 13.74
C HIS A 56 -2.02 9.08 13.24
N LEU A 57 -3.10 8.54 13.83
CA LEU A 57 -3.62 7.20 13.54
C LEU A 57 -5.04 7.21 12.98
N GLY A 58 -5.63 8.39 12.83
CA GLY A 58 -6.94 8.49 12.27
C GLY A 58 -8.10 8.12 13.18
N LEU A 59 -7.96 8.38 14.45
CA LEU A 59 -9.01 8.09 15.44
C LEU A 59 -9.96 9.27 15.64
N ASN A 60 -9.50 10.50 15.32
CA ASN A 60 -10.31 11.69 15.46
C ASN A 60 -11.27 11.84 14.26
N PRO A 61 -12.42 12.52 14.47
CA PRO A 61 -13.37 12.76 13.39
C PRO A 61 -12.75 13.49 12.22
N SER A 62 -13.13 13.09 11.01
CA SER A 62 -12.76 13.77 9.76
C SER A 62 -13.99 14.31 9.03
N VAL A 63 -13.76 15.23 8.12
CA VAL A 63 -14.80 15.77 7.24
C VAL A 63 -15.39 14.63 6.42
N PRO A 64 -16.71 14.55 6.25
CA PRO A 64 -17.32 13.52 5.40
C PRO A 64 -16.83 13.61 3.96
N ALA A 65 -16.52 12.44 3.36
CA ALA A 65 -16.06 12.32 1.99
C ALA A 65 -16.53 10.99 1.38
N THR A 66 -16.37 10.81 0.08
CA THR A 66 -16.66 9.54 -0.58
C THR A 66 -15.55 8.53 -0.27
N CYS A 67 -15.92 7.39 0.32
CA CYS A 67 -15.02 6.25 0.47
C CYS A 67 -15.10 5.39 -0.80
N PHE A 68 -14.11 5.52 -1.67
CA PHE A 68 -13.95 4.68 -2.86
C PHE A 68 -13.40 3.29 -2.49
N PRO A 69 -13.47 2.30 -3.39
CA PRO A 69 -12.80 1.01 -3.17
C PRO A 69 -11.31 1.17 -2.89
N THR A 70 -10.77 0.32 -2.04
CA THR A 70 -9.33 0.35 -1.70
C THR A 70 -8.46 0.03 -2.91
N ALA A 71 -7.16 0.39 -2.85
CA ALA A 71 -6.22 0.10 -3.95
C ALA A 71 -6.15 -1.39 -4.28
N ALA A 72 -6.17 -2.27 -3.27
CA ALA A 72 -6.22 -3.72 -3.46
C ALA A 72 -7.46 -4.18 -4.23
N THR A 73 -8.61 -3.52 -4.00
CA THR A 73 -9.86 -3.79 -4.73
C THR A 73 -9.76 -3.31 -6.16
N VAL A 74 -9.41 -2.04 -6.37
CA VAL A 74 -9.33 -1.45 -7.72
C VAL A 74 -8.27 -2.14 -8.58
N ALA A 75 -7.22 -2.67 -7.98
CA ALA A 75 -6.21 -3.45 -8.70
C ALA A 75 -6.82 -4.67 -9.41
N CYS A 76 -7.87 -5.27 -8.85
CA CYS A 76 -8.58 -6.37 -9.48
C CYS A 76 -9.37 -5.95 -10.74
N SER A 77 -9.61 -4.67 -10.96
CA SER A 77 -10.20 -4.20 -12.22
C SER A 77 -9.26 -4.27 -13.41
N TRP A 78 -7.95 -4.22 -13.18
CA TRP A 78 -6.90 -4.14 -14.22
C TRP A 78 -7.17 -3.01 -15.23
N ASP A 79 -7.78 -1.92 -14.78
CA ASP A 79 -8.25 -0.81 -15.61
C ASP A 79 -7.65 0.53 -15.17
N PRO A 80 -6.55 0.98 -15.80
CA PRO A 80 -5.98 2.30 -15.53
C PRO A 80 -6.93 3.45 -15.82
N ALA A 81 -7.85 3.32 -16.79
CA ALA A 81 -8.80 4.38 -17.10
C ALA A 81 -9.82 4.57 -15.97
N LEU A 82 -10.30 3.48 -15.35
CA LEU A 82 -11.10 3.52 -14.14
C LEU A 82 -10.31 4.13 -12.97
N GLY A 83 -9.03 3.74 -12.81
CA GLY A 83 -8.14 4.31 -11.82
C GLY A 83 -7.98 5.82 -11.94
N GLU A 84 -7.86 6.35 -13.17
CA GLU A 84 -7.77 7.79 -13.43
C GLU A 84 -9.08 8.53 -13.10
N GLN A 85 -10.25 7.93 -13.38
CA GLN A 85 -11.55 8.48 -13.00
C GLN A 85 -11.71 8.58 -11.48
N LEU A 86 -11.30 7.52 -10.74
CA LEU A 86 -11.30 7.54 -9.28
C LEU A 86 -10.35 8.60 -8.72
N GLY A 87 -9.15 8.69 -9.28
CA GLY A 87 -8.18 9.73 -8.92
C GLY A 87 -8.75 11.14 -9.14
N ARG A 88 -9.45 11.37 -10.26
CA ARG A 88 -10.10 12.66 -10.56
C ARG A 88 -11.16 13.02 -9.54
N ALA A 89 -12.05 12.08 -9.19
CA ALA A 89 -13.09 12.30 -8.19
C ALA A 89 -12.49 12.59 -6.80
N MET A 90 -11.48 11.82 -6.36
CA MET A 90 -10.78 12.09 -5.10
C MET A 90 -10.09 13.46 -5.10
N GLY A 91 -9.47 13.86 -6.21
CA GLY A 91 -8.84 15.16 -6.36
C GLY A 91 -9.84 16.32 -6.33
N GLU A 92 -11.02 16.14 -6.90
CA GLU A 92 -12.13 17.11 -6.86
C GLU A 92 -12.61 17.31 -5.41
N GLU A 93 -12.88 16.24 -4.66
CA GLU A 93 -13.25 16.32 -3.24
C GLU A 93 -12.15 16.96 -2.39
N ALA A 94 -10.89 16.62 -2.63
CA ALA A 94 -9.76 17.19 -1.92
C ALA A 94 -9.65 18.70 -2.14
N ALA A 95 -9.71 19.17 -3.39
CA ALA A 95 -9.68 20.59 -3.71
C ALA A 95 -10.89 21.33 -3.14
N ALA A 96 -12.10 20.75 -3.23
CA ALA A 96 -13.31 21.31 -2.63
C ALA A 96 -13.20 21.46 -1.10
N GLN A 97 -12.49 20.56 -0.44
CA GLN A 97 -12.19 20.60 0.99
C GLN A 97 -10.91 21.38 1.34
N GLU A 98 -10.35 22.17 0.42
CA GLU A 98 -9.13 22.97 0.63
C GLU A 98 -7.89 22.13 0.99
N VAL A 99 -7.77 20.95 0.39
CA VAL A 99 -6.59 20.08 0.50
C VAL A 99 -5.72 20.27 -0.73
N SER A 100 -4.48 20.68 -0.53
CA SER A 100 -3.50 20.93 -1.59
C SER A 100 -2.68 19.69 -1.95
N VAL A 101 -2.51 18.75 -1.00
CA VAL A 101 -1.74 17.51 -1.20
C VAL A 101 -2.56 16.34 -0.66
N LEU A 102 -2.94 15.42 -1.52
CA LEU A 102 -3.59 14.17 -1.13
C LEU A 102 -2.55 13.07 -0.98
N LEU A 103 -2.42 12.50 0.24
CA LEU A 103 -1.40 11.53 0.60
C LEU A 103 -1.75 10.11 0.11
N GLY A 104 -1.58 9.91 -1.17
CA GLY A 104 -1.86 8.69 -1.90
C GLY A 104 -1.53 8.83 -3.39
N PRO A 105 -1.58 7.70 -4.13
CA PRO A 105 -1.89 6.32 -3.71
C PRO A 105 -0.74 5.60 -3.00
N GLY A 106 -1.06 4.53 -2.24
CA GLY A 106 -0.07 3.57 -1.74
C GLY A 106 0.24 2.53 -2.82
N LEU A 107 1.53 2.22 -3.05
CA LEU A 107 1.93 1.27 -4.10
C LEU A 107 3.10 0.35 -3.74
N ASN A 108 3.37 0.14 -2.45
CA ASN A 108 4.37 -0.85 -2.04
C ASN A 108 3.98 -2.25 -2.53
N THR A 109 4.98 -3.04 -2.90
CA THR A 109 4.78 -4.41 -3.34
C THR A 109 4.22 -5.27 -2.20
N LYS A 110 3.18 -6.06 -2.47
CA LYS A 110 2.62 -7.04 -1.54
C LYS A 110 3.57 -8.24 -1.42
N ARG A 111 4.59 -8.09 -0.57
CA ARG A 111 5.64 -9.08 -0.33
C ARG A 111 5.14 -10.32 0.39
N SER A 112 4.29 -10.09 1.39
CA SER A 112 3.68 -11.13 2.20
C SER A 112 2.18 -10.88 2.36
N PRO A 113 1.34 -11.92 2.32
CA PRO A 113 -0.09 -11.78 2.59
C PRO A 113 -0.38 -11.28 4.00
N LEU A 114 0.57 -11.37 4.92
CA LEU A 114 0.38 -10.98 6.33
C LEU A 114 0.59 -9.48 6.58
N CYS A 115 1.10 -8.69 5.63
CA CYS A 115 1.24 -7.25 5.83
C CYS A 115 -0.12 -6.59 6.08
N GLY A 116 -0.25 -5.90 7.21
CA GLY A 116 -1.53 -5.31 7.65
C GLY A 116 -2.08 -4.24 6.73
N ARG A 117 -1.23 -3.56 5.94
CA ARG A 117 -1.61 -2.52 4.97
C ARG A 117 -1.77 -3.02 3.53
N ASN A 118 -1.81 -4.34 3.30
CA ASN A 118 -2.01 -4.86 1.94
C ASN A 118 -3.29 -4.35 1.26
N PHE A 119 -4.34 -4.03 2.03
CA PHE A 119 -5.55 -3.41 1.49
C PHE A 119 -5.30 -2.06 0.80
N GLU A 120 -4.27 -1.33 1.22
CA GLU A 120 -3.91 0.00 0.72
C GLU A 120 -2.97 -0.05 -0.51
N TYR A 121 -2.41 -1.22 -0.81
CA TYR A 121 -1.46 -1.43 -1.91
C TYR A 121 -2.10 -2.21 -3.05
N PHE A 122 -1.72 -1.89 -4.30
CA PHE A 122 -2.36 -2.47 -5.48
C PHE A 122 -2.07 -3.97 -5.64
N SER A 123 -0.82 -4.38 -5.80
CA SER A 123 -0.49 -5.71 -6.30
C SER A 123 0.84 -6.27 -5.75
N GLU A 124 1.04 -7.58 -5.93
CA GLU A 124 2.33 -8.25 -5.83
C GLU A 124 3.22 -7.98 -7.07
N ASP A 125 2.61 -7.49 -8.16
CA ASP A 125 3.29 -7.18 -9.40
C ASP A 125 3.57 -5.68 -9.53
N PRO A 126 4.84 -5.25 -9.72
CA PRO A 126 5.20 -3.83 -9.77
C PRO A 126 4.74 -3.13 -11.06
N TYR A 127 4.54 -3.86 -12.17
CA TYR A 127 4.06 -3.29 -13.42
C TYR A 127 2.58 -2.91 -13.30
N LEU A 128 1.74 -3.85 -12.82
CA LEU A 128 0.33 -3.58 -12.56
C LEU A 128 0.15 -2.45 -11.54
N SER A 129 0.90 -2.51 -10.41
CA SER A 129 0.88 -1.46 -9.38
C SER A 129 1.26 -0.09 -9.95
N GLY A 130 2.33 -0.03 -10.72
CA GLY A 130 2.83 1.23 -11.31
C GLY A 130 1.87 1.86 -12.29
N LYS A 131 1.27 1.07 -13.20
CA LYS A 131 0.31 1.57 -14.20
C LYS A 131 -0.97 2.11 -13.56
N LEU A 132 -1.51 1.43 -12.55
CA LEU A 132 -2.69 1.90 -11.82
C LEU A 132 -2.36 3.12 -10.96
N ALA A 133 -1.26 3.11 -10.22
CA ALA A 133 -0.85 4.25 -9.41
C ALA A 133 -0.57 5.50 -10.27
N ALA A 134 0.06 5.35 -11.44
CA ALA A 134 0.28 6.46 -12.38
C ALA A 134 -1.06 7.06 -12.86
N ALA A 135 -2.05 6.22 -13.14
CA ALA A 135 -3.39 6.67 -13.50
C ALA A 135 -4.07 7.46 -12.36
N TYR A 136 -4.00 6.96 -11.12
CA TYR A 136 -4.49 7.68 -9.94
C TYR A 136 -3.82 9.06 -9.80
N VAL A 137 -2.50 9.12 -9.94
CA VAL A 137 -1.74 10.39 -9.84
C VAL A 137 -2.20 11.38 -10.91
N ARG A 138 -2.34 10.95 -12.17
CA ARG A 138 -2.87 11.84 -13.24
C ARG A 138 -4.26 12.34 -12.92
N GLY A 139 -5.13 11.45 -12.45
CA GLY A 139 -6.51 11.80 -12.06
C GLY A 139 -6.55 12.82 -10.93
N ILE A 140 -5.84 12.60 -9.83
CA ILE A 140 -5.77 13.53 -8.69
C ILE A 140 -5.22 14.89 -9.15
N GLN A 141 -4.10 14.90 -9.87
CA GLN A 141 -3.41 16.11 -10.30
C GLN A 141 -4.15 16.88 -11.39
N SER A 142 -5.12 16.28 -12.09
CA SER A 142 -5.98 16.99 -13.05
C SER A 142 -6.83 18.10 -12.42
N ASN A 143 -6.98 18.10 -11.10
CA ASN A 143 -7.60 19.17 -10.30
C ASN A 143 -6.62 20.26 -9.85
N GLY A 144 -5.36 20.20 -10.28
CA GLY A 144 -4.30 21.15 -9.92
C GLY A 144 -3.61 20.91 -8.58
N ILE A 145 -4.18 20.09 -7.70
CA ILE A 145 -3.57 19.69 -6.42
C ILE A 145 -2.44 18.67 -6.66
N ALA A 146 -1.73 18.30 -5.60
CA ALA A 146 -0.67 17.27 -5.65
C ALA A 146 -1.19 15.92 -5.19
N ALA A 147 -0.82 14.85 -5.91
CA ALA A 147 -0.81 13.49 -5.40
C ALA A 147 0.52 13.19 -4.73
N CYS A 148 0.52 12.32 -3.70
CA CYS A 148 1.71 11.93 -2.97
C CYS A 148 1.82 10.40 -2.92
N PRO A 149 2.31 9.75 -4.00
CA PRO A 149 2.52 8.31 -4.02
C PRO A 149 3.46 7.89 -2.89
N LYS A 150 3.13 6.73 -2.25
CA LYS A 150 3.76 6.29 -1.01
C LYS A 150 3.85 4.77 -0.91
N HIS A 151 4.74 4.20 -0.09
CA HIS A 151 5.80 4.79 0.72
C HIS A 151 7.16 4.44 0.10
N PHE A 152 7.92 5.44 -0.30
CA PHE A 152 9.20 5.26 -1.01
C PHE A 152 10.36 5.10 -0.01
N ALA A 153 10.92 3.86 0.22
CA ALA A 153 10.58 2.63 -0.45
C ALA A 153 10.73 1.41 0.48
N VAL A 154 10.36 0.22 -0.05
CA VAL A 154 10.57 -1.09 0.63
C VAL A 154 9.90 -1.16 2.01
N ASN A 155 8.71 -0.57 2.16
CA ASN A 155 7.90 -0.61 3.36
C ASN A 155 6.77 -1.63 3.18
N SER A 156 7.08 -2.93 3.34
CA SER A 156 6.15 -4.03 3.09
C SER A 156 5.75 -4.79 4.36
N GLN A 157 5.88 -4.17 5.54
CA GLN A 157 5.44 -4.69 6.84
C GLN A 157 5.08 -3.56 7.79
N GLU A 158 4.31 -3.87 8.83
CA GLU A 158 3.89 -2.92 9.86
C GLU A 158 4.68 -3.07 11.17
N LEU A 159 5.08 -4.29 11.52
CA LEU A 159 5.84 -4.55 12.73
C LEU A 159 7.17 -3.77 12.73
N ARG A 160 7.35 -2.90 13.74
CA ARG A 160 8.56 -2.05 13.91
C ARG A 160 8.92 -1.22 12.68
N ARG A 161 7.96 -0.85 11.84
CA ARG A 161 8.18 -0.13 10.57
C ARG A 161 9.05 1.12 10.69
N MET A 162 9.03 1.82 11.84
CA MET A 162 9.85 3.02 12.09
C MET A 162 11.28 2.72 12.54
N ALA A 163 11.66 1.46 12.75
CA ALA A 163 12.97 1.06 13.27
C ALA A 163 13.58 -0.16 12.57
N SER A 164 12.81 -0.83 11.69
CA SER A 164 13.28 -1.98 10.92
C SER A 164 14.17 -1.56 9.75
N ASP A 165 15.19 -2.38 9.45
CA ASP A 165 16.05 -2.25 8.28
C ASP A 165 15.68 -3.29 7.23
N SER A 166 15.13 -2.82 6.10
CA SER A 166 14.84 -3.65 4.93
C SER A 166 16.15 -3.93 4.20
N VAL A 167 16.72 -5.12 4.42
CA VAL A 167 17.96 -5.56 3.78
C VAL A 167 17.63 -6.27 2.48
N VAL A 168 17.93 -5.63 1.36
CA VAL A 168 17.56 -6.05 0.00
C VAL A 168 18.74 -5.89 -0.94
N ASP A 169 18.96 -6.84 -1.87
CA ASP A 169 19.96 -6.70 -2.91
C ASP A 169 19.54 -5.66 -3.97
N GLU A 170 20.54 -5.06 -4.65
CA GLU A 170 20.30 -3.94 -5.58
C GLU A 170 19.42 -4.34 -6.77
N ARG A 171 19.56 -5.55 -7.29
CA ARG A 171 18.77 -6.03 -8.42
C ARG A 171 17.28 -6.16 -8.04
N THR A 172 17.01 -6.80 -6.90
CA THR A 172 15.65 -6.93 -6.37
C THR A 172 15.05 -5.56 -6.03
N LEU A 173 15.85 -4.67 -5.44
CA LEU A 173 15.43 -3.30 -5.15
C LEU A 173 14.94 -2.61 -6.43
N ARG A 174 15.73 -2.61 -7.51
CA ARG A 174 15.42 -1.94 -8.78
C ARG A 174 14.29 -2.60 -9.56
N GLU A 175 14.35 -3.94 -9.74
CA GLU A 175 13.42 -4.65 -10.61
C GLU A 175 12.04 -4.85 -9.99
N LEU A 176 11.96 -5.02 -8.66
CA LEU A 176 10.71 -5.36 -7.99
C LEU A 176 10.16 -4.19 -7.15
N TYR A 177 10.93 -3.68 -6.18
CA TYR A 177 10.39 -2.72 -5.21
C TYR A 177 10.33 -1.28 -5.73
N LEU A 178 11.15 -0.90 -6.69
CA LEU A 178 11.20 0.45 -7.23
C LEU A 178 10.53 0.63 -8.60
N THR A 179 10.32 -0.44 -9.37
CA THR A 179 9.73 -0.35 -10.73
C THR A 179 8.35 0.32 -10.73
N GLY A 180 7.50 0.04 -9.75
CA GLY A 180 6.20 0.71 -9.66
C GLY A 180 6.33 2.23 -9.47
N PHE A 181 7.25 2.66 -8.60
CA PHE A 181 7.54 4.09 -8.40
C PHE A 181 8.18 4.74 -9.61
N GLU A 182 9.09 4.04 -10.31
CA GLU A 182 9.67 4.53 -11.57
C GLU A 182 8.60 4.82 -12.62
N ILE A 183 7.63 3.89 -12.78
CA ILE A 183 6.49 4.09 -13.69
C ILE A 183 5.70 5.34 -13.31
N VAL A 184 5.37 5.51 -12.03
CA VAL A 184 4.63 6.67 -11.53
C VAL A 184 5.38 7.96 -11.79
N VAL A 185 6.67 8.03 -11.49
CA VAL A 185 7.48 9.23 -11.68
C VAL A 185 7.58 9.59 -13.17
N LYS A 186 7.87 8.61 -14.03
CA LYS A 186 8.09 8.85 -15.47
C LYS A 186 6.81 9.06 -16.28
N GLU A 187 5.68 8.45 -15.85
CA GLU A 187 4.43 8.50 -16.64
C GLU A 187 3.39 9.48 -16.10
N ALA A 188 3.47 9.85 -14.82
CA ALA A 188 2.48 10.71 -14.18
C ALA A 188 3.05 11.99 -13.56
N HIS A 189 4.37 12.12 -13.45
CA HIS A 189 5.07 13.30 -12.94
C HIS A 189 4.46 13.84 -11.64
N PRO A 190 4.49 13.04 -10.54
CA PRO A 190 3.88 13.45 -9.28
C PRO A 190 4.57 14.70 -8.72
N LYS A 191 3.78 15.66 -8.23
CA LYS A 191 4.29 16.89 -7.60
C LYS A 191 4.96 16.60 -6.25
N THR A 192 4.58 15.49 -5.60
CA THR A 192 5.18 15.04 -4.35
C THR A 192 5.35 13.52 -4.33
N ILE A 193 6.24 13.03 -3.46
CA ILE A 193 6.39 11.63 -3.11
C ILE A 193 6.66 11.52 -1.61
N MET A 194 6.12 10.49 -0.93
CA MET A 194 6.36 10.28 0.49
C MET A 194 7.43 9.22 0.71
N SER A 195 8.50 9.60 1.44
CA SER A 195 9.51 8.63 1.88
C SER A 195 8.95 7.71 2.98
N SER A 196 9.44 6.48 3.05
CA SER A 196 8.99 5.49 4.02
C SER A 196 9.65 5.64 5.39
N TYR A 197 9.08 4.98 6.41
CA TYR A 197 9.59 4.98 7.79
C TYR A 197 10.88 4.22 8.00
N ASN A 198 11.06 3.11 7.26
CA ASN A 198 12.09 2.10 7.51
C ASN A 198 13.48 2.54 7.02
N LEU A 199 14.50 1.85 7.54
CA LEU A 199 15.80 1.87 6.90
C LEU A 199 15.75 1.00 5.63
N VAL A 200 16.57 1.36 4.67
CA VAL A 200 16.88 0.53 3.49
C VAL A 200 18.39 0.37 3.45
N ASN A 201 18.84 -0.87 3.65
CA ASN A 201 20.27 -1.20 3.66
C ASN A 201 21.08 -0.35 4.65
N GLY A 202 20.54 -0.13 5.84
CA GLY A 202 21.21 0.54 6.96
C GLY A 202 21.00 2.06 7.04
N THR A 203 20.28 2.69 6.08
CA THR A 203 20.03 4.12 6.08
C THR A 203 18.52 4.40 6.01
N TYR A 204 17.99 5.30 6.85
CA TYR A 204 16.59 5.69 6.79
C TYR A 204 16.22 6.23 5.42
N ALA A 205 15.08 5.80 4.87
CA ALA A 205 14.65 6.13 3.52
C ALA A 205 14.62 7.65 3.24
N ASN A 206 14.24 8.46 4.23
CA ASN A 206 14.15 9.92 4.11
C ASN A 206 15.50 10.66 4.14
N GLU A 207 16.59 9.97 4.39
CA GLU A 207 17.95 10.53 4.36
C GLU A 207 18.91 9.71 3.49
N ASN A 208 18.39 8.72 2.75
CA ASN A 208 19.14 7.80 1.92
C ASN A 208 19.52 8.46 0.58
N ALA A 209 20.78 8.85 0.41
CA ALA A 209 21.25 9.50 -0.80
C ALA A 209 21.07 8.62 -2.05
N HIS A 210 21.30 7.29 -1.92
CA HIS A 210 21.10 6.36 -3.03
C HIS A 210 19.65 6.36 -3.54
N LEU A 211 18.67 6.30 -2.62
CA LEU A 211 17.26 6.34 -2.99
C LEU A 211 16.84 7.72 -3.54
N LEU A 212 17.18 8.82 -2.82
CA LEU A 212 16.63 10.14 -3.09
C LEU A 212 17.39 10.91 -4.16
N GLN A 213 18.73 10.87 -4.15
CA GLN A 213 19.56 11.61 -5.11
C GLN A 213 19.85 10.79 -6.37
N ASP A 214 20.37 9.56 -6.16
CA ASP A 214 20.83 8.79 -7.32
C ASP A 214 19.66 8.25 -8.12
N ILE A 215 18.72 7.54 -7.46
CA ILE A 215 17.63 6.85 -8.14
C ILE A 215 16.49 7.83 -8.47
N LEU A 216 15.89 8.45 -7.44
CA LEU A 216 14.67 9.24 -7.63
C LEU A 216 14.92 10.49 -8.49
N ARG A 217 15.98 11.28 -8.17
CA ARG A 217 16.22 12.56 -8.85
C ARG A 217 17.08 12.41 -10.10
N ARG A 218 18.25 11.77 -10.01
CA ARG A 218 19.17 11.67 -11.16
C ARG A 218 18.66 10.69 -12.21
N ASP A 219 18.32 9.44 -11.82
CA ASP A 219 18.00 8.38 -12.79
C ASP A 219 16.57 8.54 -13.35
N TRP A 220 15.63 9.01 -12.53
CA TRP A 220 14.22 9.14 -12.96
C TRP A 220 13.81 10.58 -13.28
N GLY A 221 14.58 11.59 -12.89
CA GLY A 221 14.29 12.99 -13.19
C GLY A 221 13.18 13.60 -12.33
N PHE A 222 12.95 13.09 -11.12
CA PHE A 222 11.96 13.66 -10.20
C PHE A 222 12.39 15.06 -9.74
N ASP A 223 11.57 16.07 -9.97
CA ASP A 223 11.80 17.47 -9.62
C ASP A 223 10.81 18.02 -8.57
N GLY A 224 9.93 17.16 -8.06
CA GLY A 224 8.93 17.51 -7.04
C GLY A 224 9.48 17.51 -5.61
N ALA A 225 8.58 17.70 -4.64
CA ALA A 225 8.90 17.70 -3.22
C ALA A 225 8.83 16.29 -2.61
N VAL A 226 9.86 15.90 -1.86
CA VAL A 226 9.83 14.69 -1.03
C VAL A 226 9.30 15.05 0.35
N VAL A 227 8.18 14.43 0.74
CA VAL A 227 7.56 14.59 2.07
C VAL A 227 7.92 13.37 2.92
N THR A 228 8.31 13.56 4.17
CA THR A 228 8.53 12.42 5.06
C THR A 228 7.20 11.80 5.48
N ASP A 229 7.16 10.50 5.69
CA ASP A 229 6.08 9.91 6.48
C ASP A 229 6.10 10.49 7.91
N TRP A 230 4.93 10.50 8.60
CA TRP A 230 4.70 11.27 9.83
C TRP A 230 5.57 10.83 11.00
N GLY A 231 6.58 11.65 11.35
CA GLY A 231 7.58 11.31 12.38
C GLY A 231 8.67 10.36 11.92
N GLY A 232 8.75 10.06 10.63
CA GLY A 232 9.74 9.16 10.03
C GLY A 232 11.16 9.72 9.97
N SER A 233 11.32 11.05 10.05
CA SER A 233 12.63 11.69 9.99
C SER A 233 13.54 11.22 11.14
N ASN A 234 14.80 10.87 10.81
CA ASN A 234 15.84 10.53 11.78
C ASN A 234 16.86 11.68 11.90
N ASP A 235 17.53 12.04 10.82
CA ASP A 235 18.43 13.19 10.72
C ASP A 235 17.88 14.17 9.67
N HIS A 236 17.22 15.21 10.11
CA HIS A 236 16.57 16.19 9.21
C HIS A 236 17.58 16.91 8.31
N ALA A 237 18.75 17.30 8.85
CA ALA A 237 19.78 17.95 8.07
C ALA A 237 20.34 17.05 6.98
N LEU A 238 20.57 15.76 7.28
CA LEU A 238 21.00 14.80 6.28
C LEU A 238 19.90 14.55 5.24
N GLY A 239 18.63 14.53 5.67
CA GLY A 239 17.47 14.48 4.78
C GLY A 239 17.47 15.64 3.78
N VAL A 240 17.57 16.88 4.23
CA VAL A 240 17.65 18.09 3.39
C VAL A 240 18.80 18.01 2.40
N LYS A 241 20.00 17.62 2.85
CA LYS A 241 21.17 17.44 1.99
C LYS A 241 20.92 16.41 0.89
N ASN A 242 20.27 15.30 1.26
CA ASN A 242 20.11 14.15 0.37
C ASN A 242 18.80 14.15 -0.42
N GLY A 243 17.98 15.21 -0.34
CA GLY A 243 16.85 15.38 -1.24
C GLY A 243 15.45 15.28 -0.61
N SER A 244 15.33 15.14 0.71
CA SER A 244 14.07 15.26 1.44
C SER A 244 13.67 16.73 1.59
N THR A 245 12.43 17.08 1.24
CA THR A 245 12.00 18.48 1.14
C THR A 245 11.24 18.96 2.36
N LEU A 246 10.24 18.20 2.83
CA LEU A 246 9.35 18.63 3.90
C LEU A 246 9.27 17.57 4.99
N GLU A 247 9.71 17.93 6.20
CA GLU A 247 9.58 17.09 7.40
C GLU A 247 8.19 17.22 8.01
N MET A 248 7.42 16.13 8.06
CA MET A 248 6.12 16.08 8.70
C MET A 248 6.15 15.18 9.95
N PRO A 249 5.26 15.38 10.95
CA PRO A 249 4.21 16.40 11.01
C PRO A 249 4.75 17.79 11.41
N ALA A 250 4.87 18.09 12.67
CA ALA A 250 5.34 19.37 13.19
C ALA A 250 6.34 19.12 14.33
N PRO A 251 7.64 18.96 14.03
CA PRO A 251 8.66 18.74 15.06
C PRO A 251 8.94 20.02 15.90
N GLY A 252 8.34 21.16 15.50
CA GLY A 252 8.48 22.42 16.19
C GLY A 252 9.86 23.08 16.02
N GLY A 253 10.21 23.98 16.97
CA GLY A 253 11.46 24.75 16.90
C GLY A 253 12.73 23.88 16.94
N ASP A 254 12.65 22.63 17.36
CA ASP A 254 13.80 21.73 17.43
C ASP A 254 14.37 21.42 16.04
N ALA A 255 13.50 21.15 15.06
CA ALA A 255 13.91 20.93 13.67
C ALA A 255 14.57 22.16 13.04
N VAL A 256 14.04 23.34 13.31
CA VAL A 256 14.64 24.60 12.83
C VAL A 256 16.05 24.77 13.39
N ARG A 257 16.24 24.55 14.70
CA ARG A 257 17.56 24.62 15.35
C ARG A 257 18.53 23.55 14.84
N GLU A 258 18.03 22.35 14.50
CA GLU A 258 18.82 21.29 13.89
C GLU A 258 19.43 21.74 12.57
N LEU A 259 18.61 22.34 11.68
CA LEU A 259 19.06 22.84 10.37
C LEU A 259 20.01 24.04 10.53
N LEU A 260 19.67 25.04 11.37
CA LEU A 260 20.54 26.19 11.63
C LEU A 260 21.92 25.76 12.09
N LYS A 261 21.98 24.85 13.07
CA LYS A 261 23.24 24.30 13.56
C LYS A 261 23.99 23.52 12.49
N ALA A 262 23.28 22.78 11.65
CA ALA A 262 23.90 22.01 10.57
C ALA A 262 24.53 22.92 9.50
N VAL A 263 23.92 24.07 9.18
CA VAL A 263 24.52 25.10 8.31
C VAL A 263 25.70 25.76 9.00
N GLU A 264 25.56 26.19 10.25
CA GLU A 264 26.64 26.82 11.04
C GLU A 264 27.88 25.94 11.15
N THR A 265 27.68 24.63 11.33
CA THR A 265 28.81 23.67 11.45
C THR A 265 29.33 23.14 10.11
N GLY A 266 28.74 23.54 9.00
CA GLY A 266 29.12 23.08 7.65
C GLY A 266 28.70 21.64 7.34
N LYS A 267 27.80 21.02 8.13
CA LYS A 267 27.24 19.69 7.83
C LYS A 267 26.39 19.71 6.56
N ILE A 268 25.64 20.81 6.36
CA ILE A 268 24.93 21.14 5.13
C ILE A 268 25.26 22.59 4.72
N SER A 269 25.03 22.94 3.46
CA SER A 269 25.15 24.31 3.00
C SER A 269 23.80 25.05 2.98
N GLU A 270 23.81 26.38 3.00
CA GLU A 270 22.59 27.16 2.77
C GLU A 270 22.00 26.89 1.39
N SER A 271 22.83 26.58 0.39
CA SER A 271 22.34 26.16 -0.95
C SER A 271 21.57 24.84 -0.93
N ASP A 272 21.86 23.91 0.00
CA ASP A 272 21.06 22.69 0.17
C ASP A 272 19.67 23.06 0.68
N VAL A 273 19.58 23.98 1.64
CA VAL A 273 18.32 24.52 2.19
C VAL A 273 17.53 25.24 1.08
N ASP A 274 18.19 26.12 0.32
CA ASP A 274 17.57 26.88 -0.76
C ASP A 274 17.01 25.99 -1.87
N ALA A 275 17.71 24.90 -2.22
CA ALA A 275 17.25 23.94 -3.22
C ALA A 275 15.97 23.24 -2.78
N ARG A 276 15.88 22.78 -1.54
CA ARG A 276 14.65 22.17 -0.99
C ARG A 276 13.52 23.18 -0.86
N LEU A 277 13.84 24.41 -0.51
CA LEU A 277 12.86 25.49 -0.42
C LEU A 277 12.27 25.85 -1.80
N ASP A 278 13.06 25.85 -2.86
CA ASP A 278 12.58 26.10 -4.23
C ASP A 278 11.56 25.04 -4.69
N GLU A 279 11.79 23.74 -4.33
CA GLU A 279 10.84 22.65 -4.54
C GLU A 279 9.55 22.84 -3.75
N LEU A 280 9.68 23.17 -2.45
CA LEU A 280 8.51 23.43 -1.59
C LEU A 280 7.69 24.63 -2.07
N LEU A 281 8.34 25.72 -2.46
CA LEU A 281 7.65 26.92 -2.95
C LEU A 281 6.90 26.62 -4.26
N THR A 282 7.48 25.82 -5.15
CA THR A 282 6.79 25.36 -6.36
C THR A 282 5.51 24.62 -6.00
N LEU A 283 5.59 23.65 -5.07
CA LEU A 283 4.44 22.88 -4.59
C LEU A 283 3.37 23.79 -3.98
N VAL A 284 3.80 24.65 -3.02
CA VAL A 284 2.90 25.50 -2.23
C VAL A 284 2.15 26.50 -3.11
N LEU A 285 2.86 27.21 -3.99
CA LEU A 285 2.27 28.28 -4.82
C LEU A 285 1.33 27.69 -5.88
N ASP A 286 1.73 26.63 -6.56
CA ASP A 286 0.93 26.00 -7.61
C ASP A 286 -0.36 25.39 -7.04
N THR A 287 -0.25 24.63 -5.95
CA THR A 287 -1.42 23.95 -5.38
C THR A 287 -2.35 24.87 -4.61
N HIS A 288 -1.83 25.90 -3.95
CA HIS A 288 -2.66 26.92 -3.31
C HIS A 288 -3.50 27.67 -4.35
N ALA A 289 -2.88 28.12 -5.44
CA ALA A 289 -3.61 28.80 -6.51
C ALA A 289 -4.72 27.93 -7.14
N ALA A 290 -4.46 26.63 -7.30
CA ALA A 290 -5.44 25.69 -7.81
C ALA A 290 -6.63 25.53 -6.85
N VAL A 291 -6.38 25.36 -5.55
CA VAL A 291 -7.40 25.21 -4.52
C VAL A 291 -8.25 26.48 -4.37
N GLU A 292 -7.63 27.67 -4.38
CA GLU A 292 -8.36 28.96 -4.30
C GLU A 292 -9.35 29.15 -5.45
N ASN A 293 -9.03 28.64 -6.64
CA ASN A 293 -9.85 28.75 -7.83
C ASN A 293 -10.81 27.56 -8.03
N HIS A 294 -10.78 26.55 -7.16
CA HIS A 294 -11.62 25.35 -7.29
C HIS A 294 -13.01 25.57 -6.67
N SER A 295 -14.02 24.83 -7.19
CA SER A 295 -15.35 24.77 -6.58
C SER A 295 -15.26 24.23 -5.15
N ARG A 296 -16.08 24.77 -4.24
CA ARG A 296 -16.21 24.27 -2.85
C ARG A 296 -17.28 23.16 -2.71
N SER A 297 -17.78 22.65 -3.81
CA SER A 297 -18.78 21.59 -3.85
C SER A 297 -18.44 20.56 -4.92
N PHE A 298 -18.89 19.34 -4.72
CA PHE A 298 -18.78 18.20 -5.65
C PHE A 298 -20.09 17.42 -5.65
N ASP A 299 -20.29 16.57 -6.66
CA ASP A 299 -21.48 15.73 -6.79
C ASP A 299 -21.26 14.40 -6.06
N ALA A 300 -21.70 14.33 -4.79
CA ALA A 300 -21.57 13.14 -3.95
C ALA A 300 -22.33 11.92 -4.48
N ASP A 301 -23.46 12.12 -5.17
CA ASP A 301 -24.24 11.00 -5.74
C ASP A 301 -23.54 10.44 -6.99
N ALA A 302 -22.95 11.28 -7.83
CA ALA A 302 -22.14 10.85 -8.95
C ALA A 302 -20.88 10.09 -8.48
N HIS A 303 -20.21 10.56 -7.41
CA HIS A 303 -19.07 9.87 -6.80
C HIS A 303 -19.47 8.55 -6.16
N HIS A 304 -20.62 8.48 -5.50
CA HIS A 304 -21.16 7.21 -4.98
C HIS A 304 -21.46 6.20 -6.09
N ALA A 305 -22.06 6.66 -7.22
CA ALA A 305 -22.29 5.81 -8.38
C ALA A 305 -20.98 5.33 -9.02
N LEU A 306 -19.96 6.19 -9.09
CA LEU A 306 -18.62 5.81 -9.55
C LEU A 306 -17.98 4.76 -8.62
N ALA A 307 -18.09 4.93 -7.30
CA ALA A 307 -17.60 3.97 -6.31
C ALA A 307 -18.28 2.60 -6.48
N ARG A 308 -19.61 2.57 -6.70
CA ARG A 308 -20.38 1.34 -6.96
C ARG A 308 -19.90 0.65 -8.24
N ARG A 309 -19.76 1.39 -9.33
CA ARG A 309 -19.26 0.86 -10.59
C ARG A 309 -17.84 0.28 -10.44
N ALA A 310 -16.93 1.02 -9.80
CA ALA A 310 -15.56 0.59 -9.57
C ALA A 310 -15.49 -0.70 -8.73
N ALA A 311 -16.30 -0.82 -7.69
CA ALA A 311 -16.38 -2.04 -6.89
C ALA A 311 -16.92 -3.23 -7.70
N ALA A 312 -17.95 -3.02 -8.54
CA ALA A 312 -18.54 -4.07 -9.36
C ALA A 312 -17.57 -4.56 -10.45
N GLU A 313 -16.86 -3.64 -11.13
CA GLU A 313 -15.85 -3.98 -12.14
C GLU A 313 -14.58 -4.61 -11.57
N SER A 314 -14.37 -4.47 -10.25
CA SER A 314 -13.25 -5.06 -9.50
C SER A 314 -13.62 -6.38 -8.82
N ALA A 315 -14.91 -6.74 -8.75
CA ALA A 315 -15.34 -8.00 -8.15
C ALA A 315 -14.80 -9.21 -8.90
N VAL A 316 -14.20 -10.16 -8.18
CA VAL A 316 -13.60 -11.36 -8.77
C VAL A 316 -14.47 -12.57 -8.47
N LEU A 317 -15.00 -13.20 -9.52
CA LEU A 317 -15.69 -14.47 -9.40
C LEU A 317 -14.64 -15.59 -9.36
N LEU A 318 -14.46 -16.21 -8.19
CA LEU A 318 -13.43 -17.24 -7.98
C LEU A 318 -13.94 -18.67 -8.21
N LYS A 319 -15.23 -18.89 -8.01
CA LYS A 319 -15.88 -20.19 -8.19
C LYS A 319 -17.34 -20.01 -8.58
N ASN A 320 -17.87 -20.86 -9.48
CA ASN A 320 -19.28 -20.86 -9.90
C ASN A 320 -19.71 -22.24 -10.42
N ASP A 321 -19.84 -23.21 -9.51
CA ASP A 321 -20.18 -24.59 -9.88
C ASP A 321 -21.60 -24.71 -10.40
N GLY A 322 -21.76 -25.28 -11.60
CA GLY A 322 -23.05 -25.50 -12.26
C GLY A 322 -23.81 -24.21 -12.55
N ASP A 323 -23.07 -23.11 -12.82
CA ASP A 323 -23.62 -21.81 -13.20
C ASP A 323 -24.71 -21.29 -12.23
N LEU A 324 -24.46 -21.45 -10.92
CA LEU A 324 -25.37 -20.96 -9.87
C LEU A 324 -25.58 -19.45 -9.97
N LEU A 325 -24.54 -18.71 -10.32
CA LEU A 325 -24.56 -17.29 -10.60
C LEU A 325 -24.56 -17.03 -12.12
N PRO A 326 -25.26 -15.99 -12.59
CA PRO A 326 -26.06 -15.03 -11.84
C PRO A 326 -27.39 -15.63 -11.39
N LEU A 327 -27.91 -15.13 -10.26
CA LEU A 327 -29.20 -15.55 -9.70
C LEU A 327 -30.36 -15.15 -10.63
N ALA A 328 -31.35 -16.04 -10.78
CA ALA A 328 -32.55 -15.74 -11.54
C ALA A 328 -33.40 -14.66 -10.84
N ALA A 329 -34.08 -13.84 -11.61
CA ALA A 329 -35.05 -12.89 -11.06
C ALA A 329 -36.12 -13.62 -10.25
N GLY A 330 -36.45 -13.10 -9.06
CA GLY A 330 -37.40 -13.71 -8.13
C GLY A 330 -36.88 -14.89 -7.30
N ALA A 331 -35.59 -15.28 -7.47
CA ALA A 331 -35.01 -16.34 -6.64
C ALA A 331 -35.10 -16.01 -5.16
N SER A 332 -35.46 -17.01 -4.33
CA SER A 332 -35.52 -16.84 -2.90
C SER A 332 -34.14 -16.96 -2.26
N VAL A 333 -33.74 -15.97 -1.46
CA VAL A 333 -32.41 -15.89 -0.85
C VAL A 333 -32.46 -15.72 0.66
N ALA A 334 -31.67 -16.48 1.40
CA ALA A 334 -31.36 -16.24 2.80
C ALA A 334 -30.04 -15.44 2.89
N VAL A 335 -30.05 -14.34 3.61
CA VAL A 335 -28.84 -13.51 3.83
C VAL A 335 -28.25 -13.86 5.19
N ILE A 336 -27.00 -14.29 5.18
CA ILE A 336 -26.30 -14.71 6.42
C ILE A 336 -24.95 -14.02 6.51
N GLY A 337 -24.58 -13.62 7.72
CA GLY A 337 -23.29 -13.00 8.00
C GLY A 337 -23.40 -11.55 8.48
N ASP A 338 -22.70 -11.24 9.58
CA ASP A 338 -22.68 -9.91 10.21
C ASP A 338 -22.32 -8.79 9.19
N PHE A 339 -21.43 -9.08 8.22
CA PHE A 339 -21.01 -8.11 7.22
C PHE A 339 -22.10 -7.69 6.21
N ALA A 340 -23.23 -8.39 6.17
CA ALA A 340 -24.38 -7.98 5.34
C ALA A 340 -25.15 -6.78 5.92
N GLU A 341 -25.19 -6.66 7.25
CA GLU A 341 -25.81 -5.55 7.97
C GLU A 341 -24.80 -4.45 8.30
N THR A 342 -23.60 -4.84 8.74
CA THR A 342 -22.51 -3.93 9.09
C THR A 342 -21.34 -4.17 8.13
N PRO A 343 -21.28 -3.50 6.96
CA PRO A 343 -20.32 -3.81 5.92
C PRO A 343 -18.87 -3.61 6.37
N ARG A 344 -17.98 -4.51 5.94
CA ARG A 344 -16.54 -4.34 5.98
C ARG A 344 -16.10 -3.83 4.61
N TYR A 345 -15.91 -2.51 4.46
CA TYR A 345 -15.76 -1.86 3.15
C TYR A 345 -14.45 -1.09 2.97
N GLN A 346 -13.69 -0.87 4.04
CA GLN A 346 -12.40 -0.18 4.02
C GLN A 346 -11.45 -0.76 5.08
N GLY A 347 -10.13 -0.43 4.99
CA GLY A 347 -9.14 -0.77 5.99
C GLY A 347 -9.21 0.12 7.23
N ALA A 348 -8.42 -0.21 8.26
CA ALA A 348 -8.31 0.57 9.47
C ALA A 348 -6.95 1.31 9.54
N GLY A 349 -6.93 2.51 10.12
CA GLY A 349 -5.75 3.36 10.25
C GLY A 349 -5.93 4.74 9.62
N SER A 350 -4.83 5.36 9.21
CA SER A 350 -4.80 6.72 8.63
C SER A 350 -5.62 6.84 7.33
N SER A 351 -5.83 5.74 6.61
CA SER A 351 -6.64 5.72 5.38
C SER A 351 -8.15 5.67 5.59
N ALA A 352 -8.64 5.56 6.85
CA ALA A 352 -10.06 5.40 7.11
C ALA A 352 -10.86 6.68 6.83
N VAL A 353 -11.78 6.62 5.87
CA VAL A 353 -12.64 7.72 5.43
C VAL A 353 -13.90 7.79 6.27
N ASN A 354 -14.33 8.99 6.67
CA ASN A 354 -15.66 9.23 7.23
C ASN A 354 -16.66 9.29 6.06
N SER A 355 -17.27 8.15 5.73
CA SER A 355 -18.07 8.00 4.53
C SER A 355 -19.36 8.82 4.59
N ILE A 356 -19.66 9.57 3.51
CA ILE A 356 -20.92 10.35 3.39
C ILE A 356 -22.14 9.43 3.45
N LYS A 357 -22.03 8.24 2.82
CA LYS A 357 -23.10 7.25 2.71
C LYS A 357 -22.47 5.87 2.70
N VAL A 358 -23.10 4.88 3.31
CA VAL A 358 -22.65 3.49 3.25
C VAL A 358 -23.82 2.61 2.87
N ASP A 359 -23.69 1.90 1.76
CA ASP A 359 -24.69 0.90 1.35
C ASP A 359 -24.55 -0.35 2.24
N THR A 360 -25.67 -0.89 2.72
CA THR A 360 -25.72 -2.22 3.32
C THR A 360 -26.20 -3.25 2.28
N PHE A 361 -25.78 -4.49 2.45
CA PHE A 361 -26.23 -5.56 1.57
C PHE A 361 -27.76 -5.76 1.67
N LEU A 362 -28.30 -5.64 2.89
CA LEU A 362 -29.73 -5.78 3.15
C LEU A 362 -30.55 -4.68 2.46
N ASP A 363 -30.08 -3.44 2.46
CA ASP A 363 -30.80 -2.35 1.78
C ASP A 363 -30.78 -2.51 0.26
N CYS A 364 -29.62 -2.84 -0.30
CA CYS A 364 -29.45 -3.00 -1.74
C CYS A 364 -30.23 -4.19 -2.33
N LEU A 365 -30.52 -5.22 -1.52
CA LEU A 365 -31.36 -6.35 -1.95
C LEU A 365 -32.82 -5.98 -2.18
N LYS A 366 -33.36 -4.95 -1.52
CA LYS A 366 -34.77 -4.56 -1.61
C LYS A 366 -35.20 -4.25 -3.05
N ASP A 367 -34.29 -3.67 -3.84
CA ASP A 367 -34.52 -3.24 -5.21
C ASP A 367 -33.85 -4.17 -6.25
N SER A 368 -33.35 -5.33 -5.81
CA SER A 368 -32.56 -6.25 -6.64
C SER A 368 -33.39 -7.19 -7.53
N GLY A 369 -34.69 -7.29 -7.27
CA GLY A 369 -35.56 -8.30 -7.90
C GLY A 369 -35.44 -9.72 -7.30
N LEU A 370 -34.62 -9.90 -6.25
CA LEU A 370 -34.54 -11.15 -5.47
C LEU A 370 -35.57 -11.13 -4.31
N HIS A 371 -36.00 -12.32 -3.88
CA HIS A 371 -36.90 -12.48 -2.73
C HIS A 371 -36.10 -12.87 -1.48
N SER A 372 -35.85 -11.90 -0.58
CA SER A 372 -35.19 -12.22 0.69
C SER A 372 -36.18 -12.89 1.67
N VAL A 373 -35.82 -14.09 2.15
CA VAL A 373 -36.58 -14.80 3.20
C VAL A 373 -36.19 -14.38 4.61
N GLY A 374 -35.17 -13.52 4.76
CA GLY A 374 -34.72 -12.94 6.01
C GLY A 374 -33.19 -12.83 6.12
N PHE A 375 -32.75 -12.37 7.28
CA PHE A 375 -31.36 -12.15 7.65
C PHE A 375 -31.03 -12.86 8.98
N ALA A 376 -29.81 -13.38 9.10
CA ALA A 376 -29.20 -13.86 10.34
C ALA A 376 -27.72 -13.48 10.40
N ALA A 377 -27.28 -12.89 11.53
CA ALA A 377 -25.88 -12.49 11.72
C ALA A 377 -24.90 -13.66 11.67
N GLY A 378 -25.31 -14.84 12.15
CA GLY A 378 -24.62 -16.11 12.00
C GLY A 378 -23.37 -16.32 12.86
N PHE A 379 -22.57 -15.29 13.11
CA PHE A 379 -21.32 -15.37 13.88
C PHE A 379 -21.04 -14.10 14.68
N ASP A 380 -20.14 -14.20 15.65
CA ASP A 380 -19.52 -13.03 16.31
C ASP A 380 -18.31 -12.54 15.50
N ARG A 381 -18.29 -11.23 15.19
CA ARG A 381 -17.27 -10.59 14.33
C ARG A 381 -15.84 -10.76 14.86
N GLN A 382 -15.65 -10.82 16.18
CA GLN A 382 -14.35 -11.00 16.83
C GLN A 382 -13.93 -12.46 16.96
N GLY A 383 -14.64 -13.39 16.32
CA GLY A 383 -14.28 -14.80 16.26
C GLY A 383 -14.72 -15.63 17.48
N LYS A 384 -15.55 -15.08 18.39
CA LYS A 384 -16.05 -15.83 19.55
C LYS A 384 -17.11 -16.85 19.10
N PRO A 385 -17.11 -18.07 19.65
CA PRO A 385 -18.18 -19.05 19.42
C PRO A 385 -19.55 -18.48 19.83
N ASP A 386 -20.57 -18.66 18.98
CA ASP A 386 -21.98 -18.27 19.25
C ASP A 386 -22.90 -19.28 18.59
N ASP A 387 -23.26 -20.33 19.37
CA ASP A 387 -24.09 -21.41 18.87
C ASP A 387 -25.55 -20.97 18.60
N ALA A 388 -26.02 -19.93 19.29
CA ALA A 388 -27.39 -19.42 19.08
C ALA A 388 -27.49 -18.73 17.71
N LYS A 389 -26.55 -17.85 17.36
CA LYS A 389 -26.48 -17.22 16.04
C LYS A 389 -26.29 -18.25 14.94
N LYS A 390 -25.44 -19.25 15.14
CA LYS A 390 -25.20 -20.34 14.18
C LYS A 390 -26.49 -21.14 13.94
N ALA A 391 -27.23 -21.52 14.99
CA ALA A 391 -28.48 -22.25 14.88
C ALA A 391 -29.57 -21.45 14.13
N GLU A 392 -29.69 -20.14 14.41
CA GLU A 392 -30.60 -19.24 13.70
C GLU A 392 -30.29 -19.19 12.22
N ALA A 393 -29.02 -19.02 11.85
CA ALA A 393 -28.56 -18.99 10.47
C ALA A 393 -28.84 -20.29 9.72
N VAL A 394 -28.61 -21.45 10.34
CA VAL A 394 -28.91 -22.76 9.77
C VAL A 394 -30.41 -22.94 9.56
N ALA A 395 -31.25 -22.49 10.51
CA ALA A 395 -32.72 -22.54 10.39
C ALA A 395 -33.21 -21.64 9.23
N LEU A 396 -32.60 -20.48 9.03
CA LEU A 396 -32.90 -19.57 7.93
C LEU A 396 -32.47 -20.16 6.59
N ALA A 397 -31.28 -20.75 6.50
CA ALA A 397 -30.73 -21.35 5.26
C ALA A 397 -31.67 -22.40 4.65
N LYS A 398 -32.41 -23.15 5.46
CA LYS A 398 -33.37 -24.18 5.01
C LYS A 398 -34.63 -23.62 4.34
N LYS A 399 -34.88 -22.31 4.44
CA LYS A 399 -36.10 -21.65 3.93
C LYS A 399 -35.93 -21.04 2.53
N ALA A 400 -34.71 -20.97 2.01
CA ALA A 400 -34.41 -20.31 0.75
C ALA A 400 -33.88 -21.29 -0.31
N ASP A 401 -33.98 -20.91 -1.58
CA ASP A 401 -33.39 -21.66 -2.68
C ASP A 401 -31.85 -21.51 -2.68
N THR A 402 -31.36 -20.35 -2.27
CA THR A 402 -29.94 -20.01 -2.24
C THR A 402 -29.58 -19.25 -0.97
N VAL A 403 -28.41 -19.50 -0.43
CA VAL A 403 -27.85 -18.75 0.70
C VAL A 403 -26.77 -17.80 0.18
N LEU A 404 -26.88 -16.52 0.58
CA LEU A 404 -25.86 -15.49 0.40
C LEU A 404 -25.13 -15.31 1.73
N LEU A 405 -23.91 -15.86 1.83
CA LEU A 405 -23.12 -15.90 3.05
C LEU A 405 -21.98 -14.89 2.99
N CYS A 406 -22.09 -13.79 3.76
CA CYS A 406 -21.12 -12.72 3.82
C CYS A 406 -20.06 -13.01 4.90
N LEU A 407 -18.85 -13.34 4.48
CA LEU A 407 -17.69 -13.65 5.32
C LEU A 407 -16.55 -12.66 5.09
N GLY A 408 -15.57 -12.61 5.98
CA GLY A 408 -14.42 -11.74 5.77
C GLY A 408 -13.52 -11.57 6.99
N LEU A 409 -12.58 -10.64 6.86
CA LEU A 409 -11.69 -10.22 7.95
C LEU A 409 -12.27 -9.01 8.66
N ASP A 410 -12.07 -8.92 9.97
CA ASP A 410 -12.46 -7.76 10.75
C ASP A 410 -11.42 -6.61 10.62
N GLU A 411 -11.75 -5.46 11.21
CA GLU A 411 -10.94 -4.23 11.18
C GLU A 411 -9.61 -4.35 11.91
N ILE A 412 -9.45 -5.37 12.77
CA ILE A 412 -8.25 -5.60 13.57
C ILE A 412 -7.23 -6.41 12.76
N LYS A 413 -7.71 -7.37 11.97
CA LYS A 413 -6.85 -8.23 11.16
C LYS A 413 -6.20 -7.49 9.98
N GLU A 414 -6.84 -6.40 9.51
CA GLU A 414 -6.31 -5.58 8.41
C GLU A 414 -6.28 -4.11 8.84
N SER A 415 -5.17 -3.73 9.44
CA SER A 415 -4.99 -2.41 10.03
C SER A 415 -3.57 -1.90 9.83
N GLU A 416 -3.44 -0.59 9.69
CA GLU A 416 -2.17 0.10 9.87
C GLU A 416 -1.61 -0.15 11.29
N GLY A 417 -0.29 -0.39 11.37
CA GLY A 417 0.43 -0.65 12.61
C GLY A 417 0.42 -2.10 13.08
N LEU A 418 -0.26 -3.01 12.39
CA LEU A 418 -0.40 -4.42 12.76
C LEU A 418 -0.28 -5.33 11.55
N ASP A 419 0.63 -6.31 11.59
CA ASP A 419 0.66 -7.41 10.64
C ASP A 419 -0.26 -8.54 11.11
N ARG A 420 -0.85 -9.27 10.16
CA ARG A 420 -1.70 -10.43 10.41
C ARG A 420 -0.89 -11.59 11.02
N ALA A 421 -1.53 -12.36 11.89
CA ALA A 421 -0.92 -13.57 12.46
C ALA A 421 -1.02 -14.78 11.51
N ASP A 422 -2.03 -14.80 10.63
CA ASP A 422 -2.35 -15.89 9.71
C ASP A 422 -3.10 -15.39 8.46
N MET A 423 -3.35 -16.28 7.51
CA MET A 423 -4.15 -16.03 6.31
C MET A 423 -5.60 -16.54 6.42
N LYS A 424 -6.09 -16.83 7.63
CA LYS A 424 -7.35 -17.55 7.84
C LYS A 424 -8.53 -16.62 8.08
N LEU A 425 -9.71 -17.06 7.68
CA LEU A 425 -10.96 -16.60 8.28
C LEU A 425 -11.04 -17.10 9.72
N ALA A 426 -11.87 -16.46 10.56
CA ALA A 426 -12.09 -16.92 11.93
C ALA A 426 -12.78 -18.29 11.95
N ASP A 427 -12.42 -19.15 12.92
CA ASP A 427 -12.93 -20.51 13.00
C ASP A 427 -14.46 -20.58 13.07
N ASN A 428 -15.09 -19.63 13.79
CA ASN A 428 -16.56 -19.55 13.88
C ASN A 428 -17.23 -19.26 12.51
N GLN A 429 -16.57 -18.55 11.61
CA GLN A 429 -17.05 -18.33 10.23
C GLN A 429 -16.96 -19.63 9.39
N ILE A 430 -15.89 -20.40 9.58
CA ILE A 430 -15.70 -21.68 8.88
C ILE A 430 -16.72 -22.71 9.37
N GLU A 431 -16.91 -22.83 10.69
CA GLU A 431 -17.94 -23.71 11.27
C GLU A 431 -19.35 -23.34 10.78
N LEU A 432 -19.66 -22.04 10.70
CA LEU A 432 -20.92 -21.55 10.16
C LEU A 432 -21.09 -21.97 8.69
N LEU A 433 -20.07 -21.74 7.85
CA LEU A 433 -20.09 -22.11 6.44
C LEU A 433 -20.40 -23.61 6.26
N GLN A 434 -19.73 -24.47 7.02
CA GLN A 434 -19.94 -25.93 6.98
C GLN A 434 -21.38 -26.29 7.37
N ALA A 435 -21.90 -25.73 8.46
CA ALA A 435 -23.25 -25.98 8.94
C ALA A 435 -24.34 -25.46 7.96
N VAL A 436 -24.13 -24.28 7.37
CA VAL A 436 -25.02 -23.68 6.38
C VAL A 436 -25.03 -24.52 5.08
N GLN A 437 -23.87 -24.93 4.60
CA GLN A 437 -23.76 -25.75 3.38
C GLN A 437 -24.45 -27.13 3.54
N GLN A 438 -24.36 -27.73 4.73
CA GLN A 438 -25.11 -28.97 5.03
C GLN A 438 -26.61 -28.74 5.01
N ALA A 439 -27.08 -27.58 5.41
CA ALA A 439 -28.52 -27.21 5.43
C ALA A 439 -29.04 -26.81 4.04
N ASN A 440 -28.18 -26.16 3.23
CA ASN A 440 -28.48 -25.69 1.88
C ASN A 440 -27.22 -25.73 1.00
N PRO A 441 -27.09 -26.70 0.08
CA PRO A 441 -25.89 -26.83 -0.76
C PRO A 441 -25.72 -25.66 -1.75
N ASN A 442 -26.76 -24.88 -2.04
CA ASN A 442 -26.70 -23.69 -2.89
C ASN A 442 -26.17 -22.48 -2.08
N THR A 443 -24.98 -22.62 -1.52
CA THR A 443 -24.36 -21.55 -0.74
C THR A 443 -23.38 -20.77 -1.63
N VAL A 444 -23.62 -19.46 -1.72
CA VAL A 444 -22.75 -18.46 -2.33
C VAL A 444 -22.01 -17.74 -1.22
N VAL A 445 -20.69 -17.76 -1.25
CA VAL A 445 -19.85 -17.00 -0.30
C VAL A 445 -19.42 -15.69 -0.94
N ILE A 446 -19.63 -14.58 -0.23
CA ILE A 446 -19.13 -13.24 -0.57
C ILE A 446 -18.07 -12.88 0.46
N VAL A 447 -16.82 -12.67 0.01
CA VAL A 447 -15.68 -12.41 0.89
C VAL A 447 -15.30 -10.93 0.88
N SER A 448 -15.22 -10.33 2.08
CA SER A 448 -14.69 -8.99 2.33
C SER A 448 -13.32 -9.10 3.03
N ALA A 449 -12.23 -8.87 2.27
CA ALA A 449 -10.85 -8.87 2.76
C ALA A 449 -9.96 -8.05 1.83
N GLY A 450 -8.96 -7.36 2.37
CA GLY A 450 -8.04 -6.52 1.58
C GLY A 450 -6.77 -7.25 1.12
N ALA A 451 -6.62 -8.54 1.47
CA ALA A 451 -5.51 -9.39 1.09
C ALA A 451 -5.95 -10.85 0.93
N SER A 452 -5.08 -11.67 0.33
CA SER A 452 -5.33 -13.09 0.09
C SER A 452 -5.61 -13.90 1.37
N LEU A 453 -6.38 -14.98 1.22
CA LEU A 453 -6.80 -15.89 2.27
C LEU A 453 -6.44 -17.34 1.93
N GLU A 454 -6.21 -18.14 2.96
CA GLU A 454 -6.28 -19.61 2.83
C GLU A 454 -7.74 -20.04 2.63
N THR A 455 -7.96 -20.92 1.66
CA THR A 455 -9.31 -21.38 1.30
C THR A 455 -9.50 -22.90 1.43
N PRO A 456 -9.08 -23.56 2.52
CA PRO A 456 -9.30 -25.01 2.70
C PRO A 456 -10.80 -25.37 2.76
N TRP A 457 -11.65 -24.40 2.99
CA TRP A 457 -13.10 -24.48 3.06
C TRP A 457 -13.81 -24.34 1.69
N LEU A 458 -13.08 -24.18 0.60
CA LEU A 458 -13.62 -23.90 -0.75
C LEU A 458 -14.62 -25.00 -1.24
N ALA A 459 -14.49 -26.23 -0.75
CA ALA A 459 -15.43 -27.30 -1.05
C ALA A 459 -16.84 -27.09 -0.46
N HIS A 460 -16.98 -26.22 0.56
CA HIS A 460 -18.23 -25.95 1.25
C HIS A 460 -19.06 -24.80 0.65
N CYS A 461 -18.66 -24.26 -0.49
CA CYS A 461 -19.48 -23.29 -1.22
C CYS A 461 -19.61 -23.68 -2.69
N ARG A 462 -20.75 -23.38 -3.29
CA ARG A 462 -21.03 -23.63 -4.71
C ARG A 462 -20.55 -22.47 -5.59
N ALA A 463 -20.58 -21.25 -5.06
CA ALA A 463 -19.97 -20.09 -5.70
C ALA A 463 -19.20 -19.24 -4.68
N LEU A 464 -18.14 -18.56 -5.15
CA LEU A 464 -17.30 -17.69 -4.36
C LEU A 464 -17.05 -16.39 -5.12
N VAL A 465 -17.45 -15.27 -4.52
CA VAL A 465 -17.18 -13.92 -5.01
C VAL A 465 -16.26 -13.19 -4.04
N TYR A 466 -15.14 -12.71 -4.53
CA TYR A 466 -14.25 -11.83 -3.78
C TYR A 466 -14.63 -10.38 -4.06
N GLY A 467 -15.30 -9.75 -3.09
CA GLY A 467 -15.72 -8.35 -3.14
C GLY A 467 -14.67 -7.39 -2.61
N ALA A 468 -13.61 -7.93 -2.04
CA ALA A 468 -12.51 -7.20 -1.39
C ALA A 468 -13.03 -6.14 -0.40
N LEU A 469 -12.47 -4.92 -0.39
CA LEU A 469 -12.92 -3.77 0.39
C LEU A 469 -13.47 -2.71 -0.57
N GLY A 470 -14.73 -2.90 -0.95
CA GLY A 470 -15.38 -2.21 -2.08
C GLY A 470 -15.78 -0.74 -1.86
N GLY A 471 -15.34 -0.10 -0.77
CA GLY A 471 -15.73 1.26 -0.47
C GLY A 471 -17.20 1.39 -0.06
N GLN A 472 -17.68 2.63 0.11
CA GLN A 472 -19.02 2.92 0.64
C GLN A 472 -20.19 2.33 -0.15
N ALA A 473 -19.97 2.00 -1.44
CA ALA A 473 -20.99 1.44 -2.34
C ALA A 473 -20.74 -0.05 -2.69
N GLY A 474 -19.80 -0.70 -2.00
CA GLY A 474 -19.39 -2.06 -2.29
C GLY A 474 -20.51 -3.10 -2.13
N ALA A 475 -21.40 -2.93 -1.16
CA ALA A 475 -22.53 -3.82 -0.95
C ALA A 475 -23.48 -3.81 -2.15
N GLY A 476 -23.83 -2.61 -2.67
CA GLY A 476 -24.65 -2.48 -3.87
C GLY A 476 -23.98 -3.08 -5.11
N ALA A 477 -22.66 -2.92 -5.24
CA ALA A 477 -21.89 -3.52 -6.31
C ALA A 477 -21.97 -5.05 -6.30
N MET A 478 -21.88 -5.67 -5.11
CA MET A 478 -22.00 -7.13 -4.99
C MET A 478 -23.39 -7.61 -5.39
N VAL A 479 -24.46 -6.90 -5.02
CA VAL A 479 -25.82 -7.22 -5.47
C VAL A 479 -25.95 -7.14 -6.99
N ASP A 480 -25.37 -6.11 -7.63
CA ASP A 480 -25.35 -5.97 -9.09
C ASP A 480 -24.61 -7.14 -9.78
N VAL A 481 -23.53 -7.64 -9.18
CA VAL A 481 -22.80 -8.82 -9.69
C VAL A 481 -23.64 -10.10 -9.52
N LEU A 482 -24.18 -10.34 -8.31
CA LEU A 482 -24.92 -11.57 -8.01
C LEU A 482 -26.19 -11.73 -8.85
N THR A 483 -26.83 -10.62 -9.21
CA THR A 483 -28.03 -10.62 -10.08
C THR A 483 -27.71 -10.64 -11.59
N GLY A 484 -26.43 -10.51 -11.95
CA GLY A 484 -26.01 -10.45 -13.35
C GLY A 484 -26.33 -9.12 -14.05
N LYS A 485 -26.71 -8.09 -13.31
CA LYS A 485 -26.82 -6.71 -13.82
C LYS A 485 -25.44 -6.23 -14.29
N ILE A 486 -24.38 -6.63 -13.59
CA ILE A 486 -22.99 -6.47 -14.02
C ILE A 486 -22.37 -7.86 -14.15
N ASN A 487 -21.78 -8.16 -15.30
CA ASN A 487 -20.97 -9.37 -15.50
C ASN A 487 -19.60 -9.16 -14.83
N PRO A 488 -19.18 -10.02 -13.87
CA PRO A 488 -17.89 -9.87 -13.23
C PRO A 488 -16.75 -9.95 -14.24
N SER A 489 -15.82 -9.01 -14.16
CA SER A 489 -14.65 -8.91 -15.03
C SER A 489 -13.35 -8.80 -14.25
N GLY A 490 -13.43 -8.71 -12.93
CA GLY A 490 -12.25 -8.59 -12.07
C GLY A 490 -11.34 -9.81 -12.13
N LYS A 491 -10.04 -9.57 -12.04
CA LYS A 491 -8.98 -10.59 -11.96
C LYS A 491 -8.12 -10.33 -10.73
N LEU A 492 -7.68 -11.38 -10.03
CA LEU A 492 -6.84 -11.25 -8.86
C LEU A 492 -5.55 -10.46 -9.16
N ALA A 493 -5.24 -9.50 -8.33
CA ALA A 493 -4.00 -8.72 -8.40
C ALA A 493 -2.88 -9.29 -7.50
N GLU A 494 -3.15 -10.40 -6.83
CA GLU A 494 -2.20 -11.18 -6.04
C GLU A 494 -2.55 -12.68 -6.09
N THR A 495 -1.55 -13.53 -5.93
CA THR A 495 -1.71 -14.98 -5.85
C THR A 495 -2.31 -15.38 -4.51
N TRP A 496 -3.27 -16.28 -4.51
CA TRP A 496 -3.79 -16.90 -3.29
C TRP A 496 -3.13 -18.25 -3.07
N ALA A 497 -2.20 -18.31 -2.12
CA ALA A 497 -1.53 -19.55 -1.71
C ALA A 497 -2.51 -20.52 -1.05
N ASN A 498 -2.22 -21.81 -1.11
CA ASN A 498 -3.01 -22.80 -0.37
C ASN A 498 -2.84 -22.63 1.15
N ALA A 499 -1.63 -22.28 1.61
CA ALA A 499 -1.33 -22.05 3.02
C ALA A 499 -0.22 -20.99 3.17
N HIS A 500 -0.18 -20.30 4.31
CA HIS A 500 0.93 -19.40 4.67
C HIS A 500 2.30 -20.11 4.59
N ALA A 501 2.34 -21.39 4.95
CA ALA A 501 3.56 -22.21 4.85
C ALA A 501 4.15 -22.29 3.44
N ASP A 502 3.36 -22.05 2.39
CA ASP A 502 3.77 -22.09 1.00
C ASP A 502 4.29 -20.73 0.49
N THR A 503 4.21 -19.67 1.29
CA THR A 503 4.65 -18.33 0.87
C THR A 503 6.18 -18.20 0.84
N PRO A 504 6.77 -17.43 -0.09
CA PRO A 504 8.23 -17.32 -0.23
C PRO A 504 8.91 -16.69 0.98
N ALA A 505 8.29 -15.71 1.60
CA ALA A 505 8.86 -14.91 2.69
C ALA A 505 8.51 -15.45 4.10
N LYS A 506 7.90 -16.64 4.23
CA LYS A 506 7.34 -17.14 5.50
C LYS A 506 8.31 -17.10 6.69
N ASP A 507 9.57 -17.42 6.43
CA ASP A 507 10.60 -17.49 7.48
C ASP A 507 11.34 -16.13 7.68
N ASN A 508 11.13 -15.16 6.78
CA ASN A 508 11.81 -13.86 6.77
C ASN A 508 10.86 -12.66 6.92
N PHE A 509 9.53 -12.88 6.84
CA PHE A 509 8.57 -11.80 6.98
C PHE A 509 8.42 -11.37 8.43
N ALA A 510 8.30 -10.06 8.60
CA ALA A 510 8.34 -9.28 9.82
C ALA A 510 9.65 -9.37 10.62
N GLY A 511 10.46 -10.41 10.44
CA GLY A 511 11.75 -10.60 11.10
C GLY A 511 11.66 -10.73 12.63
N ALA A 512 12.57 -11.44 13.24
CA ALA A 512 12.66 -11.57 14.70
C ALA A 512 13.33 -10.34 15.35
N GLY A 513 14.26 -9.71 14.64
CA GLY A 513 15.06 -8.56 15.06
C GLY A 513 14.72 -7.26 14.34
N ARG A 514 15.70 -6.37 14.26
CA ARG A 514 15.59 -5.10 13.51
C ARG A 514 15.86 -5.23 12.03
N THR A 515 16.70 -6.20 11.63
CA THR A 515 16.96 -6.47 10.23
C THR A 515 15.90 -7.40 9.65
N VAL A 516 15.32 -6.98 8.53
CA VAL A 516 14.36 -7.76 7.77
C VAL A 516 14.99 -8.10 6.44
N GLN A 517 15.37 -9.36 6.27
CA GLN A 517 16.12 -9.81 5.10
C GLN A 517 15.16 -10.22 3.98
N TYR A 518 15.33 -9.65 2.81
CA TYR A 518 14.51 -9.90 1.62
C TYR A 518 15.14 -11.02 0.78
N ARG A 519 15.38 -12.17 1.43
CA ARG A 519 16.13 -13.32 0.87
C ARG A 519 15.46 -13.95 -0.33
N GLU A 520 14.16 -13.81 -0.45
CA GLU A 520 13.40 -14.31 -1.60
C GLU A 520 13.76 -13.60 -2.91
N GLY A 521 14.43 -12.44 -2.86
CA GLY A 521 14.85 -11.71 -4.04
C GLY A 521 13.67 -11.35 -4.94
N LEU A 522 13.79 -11.62 -6.25
CA LEU A 522 12.75 -11.37 -7.24
C LEU A 522 11.51 -12.25 -7.11
N TYR A 523 11.56 -13.29 -6.26
CA TYR A 523 10.54 -14.34 -6.22
C TYR A 523 9.43 -14.01 -5.23
N VAL A 524 8.62 -13.00 -5.55
CA VAL A 524 7.41 -12.60 -4.82
C VAL A 524 6.18 -12.96 -5.65
N GLY A 525 5.12 -13.45 -5.00
CA GLY A 525 3.87 -13.77 -5.64
C GLY A 525 4.01 -14.83 -6.74
N TYR A 526 3.32 -14.65 -7.88
CA TYR A 526 3.34 -15.62 -8.98
C TYR A 526 4.75 -15.89 -9.52
N ARG A 527 5.69 -14.93 -9.41
CA ARG A 527 7.09 -15.11 -9.79
C ARG A 527 7.72 -16.28 -9.02
N TYR A 528 7.39 -16.40 -7.73
CA TYR A 528 7.84 -17.51 -6.90
C TYR A 528 7.09 -18.81 -7.24
N TYR A 529 5.76 -18.79 -7.13
CA TYR A 529 4.97 -20.03 -7.20
C TYR A 529 5.17 -20.76 -8.51
N GLN A 530 5.27 -20.04 -9.63
CA GLN A 530 5.48 -20.63 -10.94
C GLN A 530 6.91 -21.10 -11.17
N THR A 531 7.92 -20.36 -10.69
CA THR A 531 9.32 -20.76 -10.86
C THR A 531 9.65 -21.97 -9.99
N ALA A 532 9.21 -21.98 -8.74
CA ALA A 532 9.45 -23.07 -7.81
C ALA A 532 8.50 -24.28 -8.01
N GLY A 533 7.46 -24.15 -8.85
CA GLY A 533 6.46 -25.19 -9.07
C GLY A 533 5.56 -25.45 -7.85
N VAL A 534 5.26 -24.41 -7.07
CA VAL A 534 4.40 -24.50 -5.87
C VAL A 534 2.94 -24.31 -6.28
N PRO A 535 2.04 -25.27 -5.97
CA PRO A 535 0.63 -25.14 -6.29
C PRO A 535 -0.06 -24.08 -5.46
N VAL A 536 -1.05 -23.39 -6.04
CA VAL A 536 -1.80 -22.30 -5.41
C VAL A 536 -3.30 -22.55 -5.48
N ALA A 537 -4.06 -21.92 -4.59
CA ALA A 537 -5.51 -21.97 -4.63
C ALA A 537 -6.06 -21.22 -5.86
N PHE A 538 -5.57 -19.96 -6.05
CA PHE A 538 -5.91 -19.16 -7.23
C PHE A 538 -4.66 -18.41 -7.72
N PRO A 539 -4.34 -18.51 -9.02
CA PRO A 539 -3.16 -17.84 -9.57
C PRO A 539 -3.39 -16.33 -9.75
N PHE A 540 -2.32 -15.57 -9.82
CA PHE A 540 -2.34 -14.17 -10.22
C PHE A 540 -3.05 -13.97 -11.56
N GLY A 541 -3.90 -12.95 -11.64
CA GLY A 541 -4.69 -12.67 -12.84
C GLY A 541 -5.92 -13.55 -13.04
N TYR A 542 -6.23 -14.47 -12.10
CA TYR A 542 -7.40 -15.37 -12.20
C TYR A 542 -8.70 -14.63 -11.85
N GLY A 543 -9.76 -14.98 -12.57
CA GLY A 543 -11.14 -14.59 -12.31
C GLY A 543 -12.05 -15.12 -13.43
N LEU A 544 -13.25 -15.58 -13.05
CA LEU A 544 -14.27 -16.08 -13.96
C LEU A 544 -15.20 -14.95 -14.43
N SER A 545 -15.99 -15.24 -15.46
CA SER A 545 -17.03 -14.37 -16.01
C SER A 545 -18.30 -15.17 -16.24
N TYR A 546 -19.45 -14.51 -16.40
CA TYR A 546 -20.72 -15.14 -16.86
C TYR A 546 -20.74 -15.35 -18.37
N THR A 547 -19.64 -15.09 -19.07
CA THR A 547 -19.44 -15.34 -20.49
C THR A 547 -18.07 -16.01 -20.71
N SER A 548 -17.74 -16.37 -21.93
CA SER A 548 -16.49 -17.02 -22.30
C SER A 548 -15.78 -16.26 -23.43
N PHE A 549 -14.44 -16.34 -23.45
CA PHE A 549 -13.62 -15.65 -24.43
C PHE A 549 -12.65 -16.60 -25.12
N ALA A 550 -12.44 -16.41 -26.43
CA ALA A 550 -11.41 -17.07 -27.22
C ALA A 550 -10.37 -16.07 -27.70
N TYR A 551 -9.10 -16.52 -27.78
CA TYR A 551 -7.99 -15.74 -28.30
C TYR A 551 -7.48 -16.34 -29.58
N SER A 552 -7.17 -15.51 -30.58
CA SER A 552 -6.71 -15.94 -31.90
C SER A 552 -5.78 -14.90 -32.54
N GLU A 553 -5.21 -15.25 -33.68
CA GLU A 553 -4.47 -14.37 -34.60
C GLU A 553 -3.28 -13.64 -33.93
N LEU A 554 -2.55 -14.33 -33.04
CA LEU A 554 -1.40 -13.74 -32.34
C LEU A 554 -0.31 -13.33 -33.32
N LYS A 555 0.09 -12.07 -33.25
CA LYS A 555 1.28 -11.50 -33.89
C LYS A 555 2.09 -10.76 -32.80
N ALA A 556 3.38 -11.02 -32.73
CA ALA A 556 4.23 -10.40 -31.72
C ALA A 556 5.62 -10.10 -32.26
N ASP A 557 6.18 -9.01 -31.80
CA ASP A 557 7.58 -8.64 -31.96
C ASP A 557 8.12 -8.05 -30.64
N ALA A 558 9.35 -7.54 -30.64
CA ALA A 558 9.96 -6.94 -29.43
C ALA A 558 9.31 -5.61 -28.99
N ARG A 559 8.34 -5.08 -29.74
CA ARG A 559 7.72 -3.78 -29.48
C ARG A 559 6.22 -3.88 -29.17
N SER A 560 5.57 -4.94 -29.62
CA SER A 560 4.11 -5.08 -29.48
C SER A 560 3.62 -6.51 -29.57
N VAL A 561 2.46 -6.74 -29.00
CA VAL A 561 1.67 -7.96 -29.11
C VAL A 561 0.29 -7.60 -29.63
N THR A 562 -0.13 -8.20 -30.75
CA THR A 562 -1.45 -8.01 -31.35
C THR A 562 -2.17 -9.34 -31.41
N LEU A 563 -3.45 -9.38 -30.99
CA LEU A 563 -4.29 -10.56 -31.06
C LEU A 563 -5.76 -10.18 -31.21
N THR A 564 -6.58 -11.15 -31.59
CA THR A 564 -8.04 -11.01 -31.63
C THR A 564 -8.67 -11.72 -30.45
N VAL A 565 -9.53 -11.00 -29.68
CA VAL A 565 -10.34 -11.56 -28.59
C VAL A 565 -11.79 -11.63 -29.06
N THR A 566 -12.43 -12.78 -28.87
CA THR A 566 -13.83 -13.02 -29.24
C THR A 566 -14.62 -13.41 -28.00
N ASN A 567 -15.74 -12.77 -27.75
CA ASN A 567 -16.72 -13.21 -26.76
C ASN A 567 -17.52 -14.37 -27.37
N THR A 568 -17.30 -15.59 -26.88
CA THR A 568 -17.93 -16.81 -27.40
C THR A 568 -19.20 -17.20 -26.64
N GLY A 569 -19.56 -16.46 -25.59
CA GLY A 569 -20.76 -16.72 -24.82
C GLY A 569 -21.96 -15.86 -25.25
N SER A 570 -23.02 -15.90 -24.46
CA SER A 570 -24.32 -15.28 -24.77
C SER A 570 -24.57 -13.94 -24.07
N ARG A 571 -23.60 -13.46 -23.27
CA ARG A 571 -23.69 -12.20 -22.49
C ARG A 571 -22.53 -11.28 -22.85
N ALA A 572 -22.79 -9.97 -22.86
CA ALA A 572 -21.71 -8.99 -22.92
C ALA A 572 -20.80 -9.09 -21.68
N GLY A 573 -19.52 -8.81 -21.85
CA GLY A 573 -18.56 -8.83 -20.74
C GLY A 573 -17.20 -8.28 -21.14
N ALA A 574 -16.35 -8.06 -20.16
CA ALA A 574 -14.97 -7.65 -20.38
C ALA A 574 -13.98 -8.77 -20.09
N GLU A 575 -12.97 -8.89 -20.93
CA GLU A 575 -11.82 -9.77 -20.74
C GLU A 575 -10.57 -8.93 -20.45
N ILE A 576 -9.69 -9.45 -19.61
CA ILE A 576 -8.38 -8.85 -19.32
C ILE A 576 -7.30 -9.71 -19.97
N VAL A 577 -6.76 -9.22 -21.06
CA VAL A 577 -5.64 -9.84 -21.78
C VAL A 577 -4.35 -9.50 -21.05
N GLN A 578 -3.59 -10.52 -20.67
CA GLN A 578 -2.34 -10.42 -19.91
C GLN A 578 -1.18 -10.96 -20.76
N VAL A 579 -0.11 -10.17 -20.89
CA VAL A 579 1.09 -10.54 -21.65
C VAL A 579 2.27 -10.70 -20.70
N TYR A 580 2.84 -11.90 -20.70
CA TYR A 580 4.00 -12.25 -19.88
C TYR A 580 5.20 -12.49 -20.77
N ALA A 581 6.39 -12.03 -20.35
CA ALA A 581 7.65 -12.36 -21.00
C ALA A 581 8.38 -13.44 -20.21
N ALA A 582 8.85 -14.48 -20.89
CA ALA A 582 9.65 -15.57 -20.36
C ALA A 582 10.93 -15.72 -21.18
N LYS A 583 12.02 -16.16 -20.56
CA LYS A 583 13.28 -16.50 -21.24
C LYS A 583 13.75 -17.89 -20.80
N PRO A 584 13.34 -18.96 -21.49
CA PRO A 584 13.60 -20.35 -21.05
C PRO A 584 15.09 -20.69 -20.94
N ASP A 585 15.94 -20.14 -21.81
CA ASP A 585 17.38 -20.36 -21.90
C ASP A 585 18.21 -19.27 -21.20
N ALA A 586 17.62 -18.58 -20.20
CA ALA A 586 18.27 -17.50 -19.48
C ALA A 586 19.58 -17.93 -18.80
N GLN A 587 20.66 -17.17 -19.04
CA GLN A 587 21.95 -17.34 -18.36
C GLN A 587 21.99 -16.59 -17.02
N ILE A 588 21.07 -15.68 -16.83
CA ILE A 588 20.87 -14.90 -15.59
C ILE A 588 19.60 -15.38 -14.97
N PHE A 589 19.64 -15.81 -13.70
CA PHE A 589 18.42 -16.28 -13.01
C PHE A 589 17.33 -15.22 -13.09
N ARG A 590 16.11 -15.64 -13.34
CA ARG A 590 14.91 -14.77 -13.38
C ARG A 590 13.66 -15.61 -13.13
N PRO A 591 12.53 -14.97 -12.78
CA PRO A 591 11.24 -15.66 -12.71
C PRO A 591 10.87 -16.37 -14.02
N ALA A 592 10.10 -17.46 -13.93
CA ALA A 592 9.65 -18.24 -15.07
C ALA A 592 8.90 -17.41 -16.11
N GLN A 593 8.26 -16.34 -15.65
CA GLN A 593 7.65 -15.30 -16.50
C GLN A 593 7.33 -14.04 -15.67
N GLU A 594 7.16 -12.93 -16.35
CA GLU A 594 6.83 -11.64 -15.73
C GLU A 594 5.81 -10.87 -16.57
N LEU A 595 4.81 -10.26 -15.93
CA LEU A 595 3.83 -9.40 -16.59
C LEU A 595 4.51 -8.17 -17.22
N LYS A 596 4.26 -7.93 -18.51
CA LYS A 596 4.87 -6.83 -19.27
C LYS A 596 3.87 -5.96 -20.02
N ALA A 597 2.65 -6.44 -20.22
CA ALA A 597 1.55 -5.63 -20.73
C ALA A 597 0.20 -6.25 -20.35
N PHE A 598 -0.84 -5.44 -20.30
CA PHE A 598 -2.22 -5.88 -20.12
C PHE A 598 -3.20 -4.87 -20.71
N THR A 599 -4.40 -5.34 -21.03
CA THR A 599 -5.52 -4.48 -21.46
C THR A 599 -6.86 -5.11 -21.11
N LYS A 600 -7.83 -4.28 -20.74
CA LYS A 600 -9.24 -4.68 -20.54
C LYS A 600 -10.03 -4.40 -21.80
N VAL A 601 -10.76 -5.40 -22.29
CA VAL A 601 -11.51 -5.34 -23.54
C VAL A 601 -12.97 -5.68 -23.28
N TRP A 602 -13.87 -4.74 -23.53
CA TRP A 602 -15.31 -4.98 -23.49
C TRP A 602 -15.81 -5.51 -24.83
N LEU A 603 -16.63 -6.57 -24.79
CA LEU A 603 -17.18 -7.26 -25.97
C LEU A 603 -18.66 -7.60 -25.76
N GLU A 604 -19.49 -7.28 -26.74
CA GLU A 604 -20.85 -7.81 -26.81
C GLU A 604 -20.84 -9.33 -27.10
N ALA A 605 -21.96 -10.01 -26.88
CA ALA A 605 -22.08 -11.43 -27.18
C ALA A 605 -21.79 -11.71 -28.69
N GLY A 606 -20.83 -12.59 -28.99
CA GLY A 606 -20.38 -12.90 -30.33
C GLY A 606 -19.45 -11.85 -30.97
N GLU A 607 -19.14 -10.74 -30.28
CA GLU A 607 -18.24 -9.71 -30.81
C GLU A 607 -16.78 -10.16 -30.76
N SER A 608 -16.01 -9.75 -31.77
CA SER A 608 -14.55 -9.89 -31.83
C SER A 608 -13.87 -8.54 -31.94
N LYS A 609 -12.79 -8.33 -31.20
CA LYS A 609 -11.93 -7.13 -31.31
C LYS A 609 -10.46 -7.51 -31.39
N THR A 610 -9.78 -6.88 -32.34
CA THR A 610 -8.30 -6.95 -32.39
C THR A 610 -7.72 -5.89 -31.47
N VAL A 611 -6.82 -6.30 -30.58
CA VAL A 611 -6.13 -5.43 -29.64
C VAL A 611 -4.63 -5.48 -29.87
N THR A 612 -3.97 -4.34 -29.70
CA THR A 612 -2.52 -4.21 -29.75
C THR A 612 -1.99 -3.67 -28.42
N LEU A 613 -1.14 -4.43 -27.78
CA LEU A 613 -0.48 -4.08 -26.52
C LEU A 613 0.97 -3.67 -26.80
N PRO A 614 1.35 -2.41 -26.60
CA PRO A 614 2.75 -2.01 -26.73
C PRO A 614 3.59 -2.61 -25.58
N LEU A 615 4.83 -2.99 -25.91
CA LEU A 615 5.84 -3.38 -24.95
C LEU A 615 6.80 -2.21 -24.75
N ASP A 616 6.94 -1.76 -23.51
CA ASP A 616 7.82 -0.65 -23.14
C ASP A 616 9.26 -1.13 -22.84
N ASP A 617 10.14 -0.20 -22.44
CA ASP A 617 11.55 -0.47 -22.10
C ASP A 617 11.74 -1.49 -20.96
N LYS A 618 10.68 -1.78 -20.19
CA LYS A 618 10.70 -2.70 -19.06
C LYS A 618 10.46 -4.16 -19.46
N ALA A 619 10.12 -4.39 -20.73
CA ALA A 619 9.70 -5.72 -21.18
C ALA A 619 10.78 -6.80 -21.04
N PHE A 620 12.04 -6.47 -21.33
CA PHE A 620 13.14 -7.45 -21.43
C PHE A 620 14.34 -7.11 -20.54
N ARG A 621 14.37 -5.93 -19.93
CA ARG A 621 15.51 -5.44 -19.13
C ARG A 621 15.66 -6.17 -17.80
N TYR A 622 16.88 -6.18 -17.30
CA TYR A 622 17.23 -6.57 -15.93
C TYR A 622 18.28 -5.57 -15.38
N TRP A 623 18.38 -5.44 -14.07
CA TRP A 623 19.43 -4.62 -13.47
C TRP A 623 20.73 -5.40 -13.34
N ASN A 624 21.77 -4.89 -13.94
CA ASN A 624 23.09 -5.51 -13.90
C ASN A 624 23.98 -4.84 -12.85
N THR A 625 24.27 -5.55 -11.78
CA THR A 625 25.07 -5.05 -10.65
C THR A 625 26.56 -4.87 -10.94
N LYS A 626 27.05 -5.30 -12.11
CA LYS A 626 28.43 -5.05 -12.56
C LYS A 626 28.56 -3.77 -13.38
N THR A 627 27.56 -3.44 -14.18
CA THR A 627 27.53 -2.22 -15.00
C THR A 627 26.80 -1.07 -14.33
N ASP A 628 26.09 -1.37 -13.20
CA ASP A 628 25.23 -0.44 -12.49
C ASP A 628 24.20 0.24 -13.41
N SER A 629 23.57 -0.56 -14.28
CA SER A 629 22.64 -0.09 -15.33
C SER A 629 21.64 -1.15 -15.74
N TRP A 630 20.55 -0.69 -16.39
CA TRP A 630 19.60 -1.57 -17.04
C TRP A 630 20.21 -2.18 -18.29
N GLU A 631 20.16 -3.50 -18.38
CA GLU A 631 20.71 -4.27 -19.49
C GLU A 631 19.67 -5.24 -20.04
N ILE A 632 19.89 -5.73 -21.25
CA ILE A 632 19.05 -6.73 -21.90
C ILE A 632 19.87 -7.97 -22.20
N GLU A 633 19.43 -9.12 -21.73
CA GLU A 633 19.98 -10.40 -22.13
C GLU A 633 19.42 -10.77 -23.50
N GLY A 634 20.26 -10.81 -24.53
CA GLY A 634 19.84 -11.12 -25.90
C GLY A 634 19.40 -12.56 -26.09
N GLY A 635 18.67 -12.83 -27.16
CA GLY A 635 18.21 -14.14 -27.59
C GLY A 635 16.69 -14.26 -27.65
N THR A 636 16.22 -15.50 -27.73
CA THR A 636 14.79 -15.80 -27.88
C THR A 636 14.04 -15.62 -26.56
N TYR A 637 12.96 -14.86 -26.60
CA TYR A 637 11.97 -14.76 -25.53
C TYR A 637 10.64 -15.40 -25.98
N GLU A 638 9.90 -15.93 -25.03
CA GLU A 638 8.51 -16.32 -25.21
C GLU A 638 7.59 -15.24 -24.67
N LEU A 639 6.76 -14.65 -25.54
CA LEU A 639 5.64 -13.81 -25.15
C LEU A 639 4.41 -14.68 -24.99
N ARG A 640 3.97 -14.85 -23.76
CA ARG A 640 2.84 -15.68 -23.33
C ARG A 640 1.63 -14.81 -23.10
N VAL A 641 0.55 -15.07 -23.84
CA VAL A 641 -0.70 -14.31 -23.72
C VAL A 641 -1.75 -15.17 -23.07
N GLY A 642 -2.32 -14.69 -21.97
CA GLY A 642 -3.25 -15.47 -21.16
C GLY A 642 -4.35 -14.65 -20.51
N ALA A 643 -5.30 -15.38 -19.93
CA ALA A 643 -6.37 -14.85 -19.08
C ALA A 643 -5.97 -14.83 -17.59
N SER A 644 -4.85 -15.48 -17.26
CA SER A 644 -4.16 -15.42 -15.96
C SER A 644 -2.71 -15.85 -16.13
N SER A 645 -1.91 -15.75 -15.09
CA SER A 645 -0.53 -16.25 -15.12
C SER A 645 -0.41 -17.77 -15.31
N ALA A 646 -1.49 -18.52 -15.08
CA ALA A 646 -1.56 -19.98 -15.25
C ALA A 646 -2.42 -20.42 -16.45
N ASP A 647 -3.29 -19.56 -16.99
CA ASP A 647 -4.12 -19.82 -18.16
C ASP A 647 -3.51 -19.10 -19.37
N ILE A 648 -2.41 -19.65 -19.89
CA ILE A 648 -1.75 -19.16 -21.11
C ILE A 648 -2.44 -19.78 -22.32
N ARG A 649 -2.98 -18.96 -23.21
CA ARG A 649 -3.77 -19.36 -24.38
C ARG A 649 -3.01 -19.30 -25.70
N LEU A 650 -2.09 -18.32 -25.82
CA LEU A 650 -1.27 -18.16 -27.02
C LEU A 650 0.18 -17.86 -26.60
N THR A 651 1.14 -18.30 -27.42
CA THR A 651 2.58 -18.05 -27.22
C THR A 651 3.25 -17.70 -28.54
N ALA A 652 4.13 -16.73 -28.53
CA ALA A 652 4.98 -16.38 -29.67
C ALA A 652 6.44 -16.26 -29.23
N ALA A 653 7.35 -16.81 -30.03
CA ALA A 653 8.78 -16.61 -29.87
C ALA A 653 9.20 -15.30 -30.52
N VAL A 654 10.02 -14.51 -29.82
CA VAL A 654 10.50 -13.21 -30.27
C VAL A 654 12.00 -13.09 -30.01
N GLU A 655 12.75 -12.73 -31.06
CA GLU A 655 14.19 -12.44 -30.92
C GLU A 655 14.40 -11.02 -30.41
N VAL A 656 15.20 -10.89 -29.35
CA VAL A 656 15.53 -9.62 -28.72
C VAL A 656 17.04 -9.38 -28.73
N ASN A 657 17.43 -8.22 -29.22
CA ASN A 657 18.84 -7.82 -29.22
C ASN A 657 19.31 -7.49 -27.79
N GLY A 658 20.40 -8.12 -27.36
CA GLY A 658 20.99 -7.84 -26.05
C GLY A 658 21.94 -6.66 -26.06
N THR A 659 22.28 -6.17 -24.88
CA THR A 659 23.24 -5.07 -24.66
C THR A 659 24.69 -5.56 -24.53
N SER A 660 24.94 -6.87 -24.62
CA SER A 660 26.28 -7.50 -24.51
C SER A 660 26.99 -7.22 -23.18
N ALA A 661 26.23 -6.99 -22.11
CA ALA A 661 26.75 -6.78 -20.77
C ALA A 661 27.29 -8.08 -20.14
N PRO A 662 28.31 -8.00 -19.26
CA PRO A 662 28.84 -9.18 -18.58
C PRO A 662 27.80 -9.76 -17.61
N ASN A 663 27.68 -11.10 -17.56
CA ASN A 663 26.80 -11.74 -16.58
C ASN A 663 27.28 -11.40 -15.14
N PRO A 664 26.45 -10.77 -14.27
CA PRO A 664 26.83 -10.36 -12.93
C PRO A 664 27.08 -11.55 -11.99
N TYR A 665 26.55 -12.71 -12.34
CA TYR A 665 26.62 -13.93 -11.54
C TYR A 665 27.56 -15.00 -12.12
N ALA A 666 28.33 -14.68 -13.15
CA ALA A 666 29.27 -15.62 -13.76
C ALA A 666 30.24 -16.20 -12.71
N GLY A 667 30.29 -17.55 -12.60
CA GLY A 667 31.12 -18.28 -11.64
C GLY A 667 30.59 -18.28 -10.20
N LYS A 668 29.40 -17.76 -9.94
CA LYS A 668 28.74 -17.77 -8.63
C LYS A 668 27.71 -18.91 -8.56
N ALA A 669 27.69 -19.65 -7.44
CA ALA A 669 26.70 -20.71 -7.20
C ALA A 669 25.46 -20.10 -6.53
N LEU A 670 24.33 -20.06 -7.24
CA LEU A 670 23.05 -19.52 -6.78
C LEU A 670 21.90 -20.52 -7.04
N PRO A 671 21.98 -21.77 -6.49
CA PRO A 671 21.03 -22.84 -6.82
C PRO A 671 19.59 -22.52 -6.38
N HIS A 672 19.40 -21.84 -5.23
CA HIS A 672 18.07 -21.45 -4.76
C HIS A 672 17.44 -20.40 -5.70
N TYR A 673 18.20 -19.39 -6.12
CA TYR A 673 17.70 -18.36 -7.04
C TYR A 673 17.50 -18.90 -8.46
N THR A 674 18.33 -19.83 -8.92
CA THR A 674 18.16 -20.48 -10.22
C THR A 674 16.89 -21.36 -10.27
N SER A 675 16.59 -22.05 -9.18
CA SER A 675 15.41 -22.93 -9.09
C SER A 675 14.14 -22.24 -8.59
N GLY A 676 14.24 -20.99 -8.07
CA GLY A 676 13.15 -20.28 -7.42
C GLY A 676 12.78 -20.82 -6.02
N LYS A 677 13.47 -21.82 -5.48
CA LYS A 677 13.17 -22.43 -4.17
C LYS A 677 13.75 -21.61 -3.02
N VAL A 678 13.26 -20.38 -2.84
CA VAL A 678 13.85 -19.32 -2.02
C VAL A 678 13.35 -19.25 -0.58
N GLN A 679 12.52 -20.17 -0.12
CA GLN A 679 12.01 -20.14 1.26
C GLN A 679 13.12 -20.24 2.34
N ARG A 680 14.23 -20.89 2.02
CA ARG A 680 15.36 -21.11 2.95
C ARG A 680 16.69 -20.94 2.23
N VAL A 681 16.98 -19.73 1.79
CA VAL A 681 18.27 -19.37 1.19
C VAL A 681 19.32 -19.32 2.31
N PRO A 682 20.45 -20.09 2.20
CA PRO A 682 21.51 -20.04 3.19
C PRO A 682 22.29 -18.72 3.15
N ASP A 683 22.99 -18.41 4.24
CA ASP A 683 23.67 -17.12 4.43
C ASP A 683 24.72 -16.83 3.36
N ASP A 684 25.54 -17.84 3.02
CA ASP A 684 26.58 -17.72 2.00
C ASP A 684 26.02 -17.39 0.61
N GLU A 685 24.91 -18.00 0.21
CA GLU A 685 24.27 -17.70 -1.07
C GLU A 685 23.57 -16.31 -1.03
N TRP A 686 22.96 -15.96 0.12
CA TRP A 686 22.36 -14.65 0.30
C TRP A 686 23.41 -13.52 0.27
N GLU A 687 24.57 -13.70 0.89
CA GLU A 687 25.67 -12.72 0.86
C GLU A 687 26.23 -12.53 -0.56
N ILE A 688 26.23 -13.58 -1.39
CA ILE A 688 26.60 -13.46 -2.80
C ILE A 688 25.63 -12.55 -3.55
N LEU A 689 24.32 -12.72 -3.32
CA LEU A 689 23.31 -11.89 -3.96
C LEU A 689 23.34 -10.45 -3.42
N LEU A 690 23.44 -10.31 -2.10
CA LEU A 690 23.48 -9.03 -1.40
C LEU A 690 24.76 -8.22 -1.76
N GLY A 691 25.85 -8.92 -2.16
CA GLY A 691 27.13 -8.31 -2.51
C GLY A 691 27.94 -7.82 -1.31
N ARG A 692 27.52 -8.14 -0.09
CA ARG A 692 28.14 -7.75 1.18
C ARG A 692 27.72 -8.71 2.30
N PRO A 693 28.46 -8.71 3.45
CA PRO A 693 28.05 -9.49 4.62
C PRO A 693 26.67 -9.07 5.13
N ILE A 694 25.94 -10.03 5.68
CA ILE A 694 24.64 -9.79 6.32
C ILE A 694 24.84 -8.86 7.51
N PRO A 695 24.05 -7.75 7.62
CA PRO A 695 24.15 -6.86 8.76
C PRO A 695 23.84 -7.56 10.08
N ALA A 696 24.59 -7.23 11.12
CA ALA A 696 24.34 -7.78 12.46
C ALA A 696 23.00 -7.28 12.99
N ASP A 697 22.16 -8.20 13.46
CA ASP A 697 20.84 -7.91 14.03
C ASP A 697 20.97 -7.66 15.55
N THR A 698 21.45 -6.46 15.92
CA THR A 698 21.69 -6.08 17.33
C THR A 698 20.85 -4.88 17.73
N VAL A 699 20.19 -4.97 18.88
CA VAL A 699 19.52 -3.82 19.51
C VAL A 699 20.56 -2.90 20.11
N LYS A 700 20.64 -1.66 19.60
CA LYS A 700 21.49 -0.59 20.14
C LYS A 700 20.66 0.32 21.04
N ILE A 701 21.23 0.70 22.20
CA ILE A 701 20.64 1.72 23.08
C ILE A 701 21.02 3.10 22.54
N ASP A 702 20.19 3.61 21.64
CA ASP A 702 20.32 4.90 20.98
C ASP A 702 18.93 5.55 20.76
N ARG A 703 18.87 6.65 20.02
CA ARG A 703 17.62 7.36 19.69
C ARG A 703 16.63 6.52 18.89
N ASN A 704 17.09 5.48 18.21
CA ASN A 704 16.30 4.58 17.37
C ASN A 704 15.80 3.32 18.09
N MET A 705 16.13 3.19 19.39
CA MET A 705 15.56 2.18 20.26
C MET A 705 14.05 2.41 20.40
N THR A 706 13.24 1.39 20.20
CA THR A 706 11.78 1.49 20.37
C THR A 706 11.39 1.41 21.84
N LEU A 707 10.18 1.93 22.18
CA LEU A 707 9.66 1.80 23.53
C LEU A 707 9.47 0.33 23.92
N GLY A 708 9.16 -0.55 22.94
CA GLY A 708 9.07 -2.00 23.14
C GLY A 708 10.40 -2.70 23.43
N GLU A 709 11.52 -2.06 23.08
CA GLU A 709 12.88 -2.58 23.35
C GLU A 709 13.49 -2.03 24.65
N LEU A 710 12.77 -1.17 25.40
CA LEU A 710 13.25 -0.63 26.67
C LEU A 710 13.53 -1.72 27.75
N ASN A 711 13.07 -2.95 27.55
CA ASN A 711 13.47 -4.11 28.36
C ASN A 711 14.98 -4.41 28.26
N HIS A 712 15.67 -3.97 27.20
CA HIS A 712 17.13 -4.07 27.06
C HIS A 712 17.88 -2.93 27.79
N SER A 713 17.13 -1.95 28.35
CA SER A 713 17.74 -0.85 29.08
C SER A 713 18.31 -1.29 30.43
N ARG A 714 19.27 -0.49 30.93
CA ARG A 714 19.85 -0.65 32.28
C ARG A 714 19.15 0.22 33.32
N SER A 715 18.05 0.89 32.94
CA SER A 715 17.28 1.80 33.82
C SER A 715 16.03 1.10 34.34
N PRO A 716 15.80 1.09 35.66
CA PRO A 716 14.55 0.59 36.24
C PRO A 716 13.31 1.38 35.76
N LEU A 717 13.44 2.67 35.52
CA LEU A 717 12.33 3.50 35.02
C LEU A 717 11.95 3.14 33.57
N CYS A 718 12.94 3.00 32.69
CA CYS A 718 12.70 2.55 31.32
C CYS A 718 12.07 1.15 31.29
N TRP A 719 12.55 0.24 32.19
CA TRP A 719 11.96 -1.08 32.32
C TRP A 719 10.51 -1.02 32.81
N LEU A 720 10.21 -0.11 33.76
CA LEU A 720 8.84 0.10 34.23
C LEU A 720 7.91 0.61 33.11
N VAL A 721 8.37 1.57 32.28
CA VAL A 721 7.61 2.05 31.11
C VAL A 721 7.33 0.91 30.14
N TRP A 722 8.35 0.10 29.82
CA TRP A 722 8.17 -1.09 28.99
C TRP A 722 7.15 -2.07 29.58
N ALA A 723 7.25 -2.36 30.89
CA ALA A 723 6.34 -3.29 31.56
C ALA A 723 4.88 -2.82 31.53
N VAL A 724 4.65 -1.52 31.76
CA VAL A 724 3.31 -0.90 31.69
C VAL A 724 2.74 -0.99 30.27
N LEU A 725 3.50 -0.59 29.26
CA LEU A 725 3.07 -0.67 27.86
C LEU A 725 2.78 -2.13 27.45
N THR A 726 3.66 -3.06 27.83
CA THR A 726 3.48 -4.49 27.55
C THR A 726 2.22 -5.03 28.24
N MET A 727 1.97 -4.64 29.50
CA MET A 727 0.76 -5.02 30.23
C MET A 727 -0.51 -4.48 29.55
N MET A 728 -0.51 -3.20 29.16
CA MET A 728 -1.63 -2.59 28.45
C MET A 728 -1.90 -3.27 27.10
N LEU A 729 -0.85 -3.56 26.35
CA LEU A 729 -0.94 -4.24 25.07
C LEU A 729 -1.52 -5.66 25.24
N ASN A 730 -0.96 -6.45 26.16
CA ASN A 730 -1.43 -7.81 26.43
C ASN A 730 -2.87 -7.83 26.95
N ALA A 731 -3.26 -6.86 27.77
CA ALA A 731 -4.65 -6.74 28.25
C ALA A 731 -5.60 -6.44 27.09
N SER A 732 -5.18 -5.64 26.11
CA SER A 732 -5.98 -5.34 24.92
C SER A 732 -6.16 -6.58 24.01
N TYR A 733 -5.10 -7.36 23.81
CA TYR A 733 -5.17 -8.65 23.08
C TYR A 733 -6.11 -9.66 23.75
N LYS A 734 -6.01 -9.80 25.09
CA LYS A 734 -6.90 -10.69 25.85
C LYS A 734 -8.39 -10.32 25.74
N ARG A 735 -8.69 -9.04 25.49
CA ARG A 735 -10.06 -8.55 25.26
C ARG A 735 -10.53 -8.76 23.81
N GLY A 736 -9.68 -9.29 22.91
CA GLY A 736 -9.97 -9.42 21.49
C GLY A 736 -10.06 -8.07 20.74
N LYS A 737 -9.58 -6.98 21.34
CA LYS A 737 -9.55 -5.63 20.75
C LYS A 737 -8.17 -5.00 20.98
N PRO A 738 -7.16 -5.32 20.14
CA PRO A 738 -5.84 -4.71 20.25
C PRO A 738 -5.94 -3.18 20.25
N ASN A 739 -5.23 -2.55 21.19
CA ASN A 739 -5.18 -1.09 21.25
C ASN A 739 -4.12 -0.58 20.29
N LEU A 740 -4.53 -0.10 19.11
CA LEU A 740 -3.65 0.38 18.05
C LEU A 740 -2.73 1.53 18.52
N ASN A 741 -3.22 2.42 19.39
CA ASN A 741 -2.40 3.51 19.94
C ASN A 741 -1.25 2.99 20.80
N VAL A 742 -1.54 2.05 21.72
CA VAL A 742 -0.51 1.43 22.55
C VAL A 742 0.50 0.66 21.69
N MET A 743 0.02 -0.02 20.67
CA MET A 743 0.88 -0.78 19.76
C MET A 743 1.76 0.14 18.91
N PHE A 744 1.21 1.25 18.41
CA PHE A 744 1.99 2.27 17.71
C PHE A 744 3.10 2.82 18.63
N GLN A 745 2.75 3.22 19.86
CA GLN A 745 3.72 3.70 20.85
C GLN A 745 4.78 2.63 21.17
N TYR A 746 4.35 1.37 21.35
CA TYR A 746 5.27 0.26 21.65
C TYR A 746 6.34 0.08 20.56
N ASN A 747 5.95 0.21 19.29
CA ASN A 747 6.85 0.08 18.14
C ASN A 747 7.56 1.39 17.75
N MET A 748 7.24 2.51 18.40
CA MET A 748 7.79 3.83 18.11
C MET A 748 9.22 3.98 18.67
N PRO A 749 10.20 4.46 17.87
CA PRO A 749 11.54 4.77 18.37
C PRO A 749 11.53 6.03 19.24
N LEU A 750 12.48 6.12 20.18
CA LEU A 750 12.61 7.27 21.10
C LEU A 750 12.68 8.62 20.36
N ARG A 751 13.35 8.69 19.20
CA ARG A 751 13.44 9.93 18.42
C ARG A 751 12.07 10.48 17.97
N ALA A 752 11.12 9.58 17.72
CA ALA A 752 9.79 9.98 17.27
C ALA A 752 9.04 10.81 18.33
N LEU A 753 9.39 10.69 19.62
CA LEU A 753 8.87 11.58 20.66
C LEU A 753 9.19 13.04 20.35
N ALA A 754 10.39 13.36 19.86
CA ALA A 754 10.74 14.72 19.48
C ALA A 754 10.10 15.17 18.15
N LYS A 755 9.86 14.22 17.23
CA LYS A 755 9.35 14.53 15.89
C LYS A 755 7.81 14.66 15.81
N MET A 756 7.06 14.14 16.80
CA MET A 756 5.59 14.04 16.77
C MET A 756 4.87 14.85 17.86
N THR A 757 5.57 15.60 18.71
CA THR A 757 4.96 16.29 19.85
C THR A 757 4.85 17.82 19.68
N SER A 758 4.88 18.31 18.43
CA SER A 758 4.79 19.74 18.10
C SER A 758 5.79 20.62 18.91
N GLY A 759 7.01 20.07 19.10
CA GLY A 759 8.09 20.75 19.81
C GLY A 759 8.01 20.69 21.34
N ALA A 760 7.06 19.97 21.94
CA ALA A 760 7.01 19.77 23.39
C ALA A 760 8.21 18.97 23.92
N ILE A 761 8.67 17.98 23.18
CA ILE A 761 9.86 17.18 23.49
C ILE A 761 10.96 17.52 22.47
N SER A 762 12.16 17.90 22.97
CA SER A 762 13.31 18.12 22.10
C SER A 762 14.18 16.88 21.96
N MET A 763 15.01 16.82 20.91
CA MET A 763 15.99 15.75 20.75
C MET A 763 17.01 15.70 21.89
N GLY A 764 17.30 16.83 22.54
CA GLY A 764 18.12 16.89 23.74
C GLY A 764 17.49 16.17 24.95
N MET A 765 16.16 16.24 25.10
CA MET A 765 15.44 15.45 26.10
C MET A 765 15.49 13.96 25.76
N VAL A 766 15.34 13.59 24.49
CA VAL A 766 15.49 12.18 24.02
C VAL A 766 16.89 11.66 24.33
N ASP A 767 17.94 12.45 24.15
CA ASP A 767 19.31 12.07 24.56
C ASP A 767 19.43 11.82 26.07
N GLY A 768 18.68 12.55 26.87
CA GLY A 768 18.58 12.32 28.33
C GLY A 768 17.96 10.95 28.62
N ILE A 769 16.86 10.57 27.90
CA ILE A 769 16.22 9.27 28.02
C ILE A 769 17.19 8.15 27.57
N VAL A 770 17.96 8.38 26.51
CA VAL A 770 18.97 7.41 26.03
C VAL A 770 20.09 7.23 27.06
N LEU A 771 20.55 8.28 27.72
CA LEU A 771 21.54 8.18 28.81
C LEU A 771 20.98 7.38 29.99
N GLU A 772 19.72 7.64 30.35
CA GLU A 772 19.02 6.88 31.36
C GLU A 772 18.95 5.39 31.01
N ALA A 773 18.53 5.07 29.78
CA ALA A 773 18.47 3.71 29.27
C ALA A 773 19.84 3.00 29.29
N LYS A 774 20.95 3.73 29.11
CA LYS A 774 22.33 3.24 29.24
C LYS A 774 22.77 2.96 30.67
N GLY A 775 21.96 3.34 31.68
CA GLY A 775 22.26 3.16 33.12
C GLY A 775 22.78 4.39 33.82
N PHE A 776 22.86 5.56 33.17
CA PHE A 776 23.25 6.84 33.78
C PHE A 776 22.01 7.61 34.27
N TRP A 777 21.18 6.98 35.08
CA TRP A 777 19.80 7.44 35.39
C TRP A 777 19.74 8.86 35.96
N VAL A 778 20.59 9.22 36.94
CA VAL A 778 20.59 10.57 37.53
C VAL A 778 21.00 11.60 36.48
N ILE A 779 22.06 11.33 35.74
CA ILE A 779 22.56 12.22 34.67
C ILE A 779 21.53 12.35 33.57
N GLY A 780 20.91 11.24 33.17
CA GLY A 780 19.85 11.20 32.14
C GLY A 780 18.64 12.02 32.57
N LEU A 781 18.12 11.82 33.77
CA LEU A 781 16.98 12.58 34.30
C LEU A 781 17.29 14.09 34.43
N LEU A 782 18.46 14.44 34.97
CA LEU A 782 18.90 15.85 35.05
C LEU A 782 18.99 16.47 33.65
N LYS A 783 19.53 15.73 32.67
CA LYS A 783 19.56 16.20 31.27
C LYS A 783 18.17 16.41 30.72
N VAL A 784 17.22 15.49 30.92
CA VAL A 784 15.81 15.67 30.47
C VAL A 784 15.23 16.97 31.05
N ILE A 785 15.39 17.22 32.36
CA ILE A 785 14.86 18.43 33.03
C ILE A 785 15.52 19.71 32.47
N VAL A 786 16.84 19.73 32.34
CA VAL A 786 17.58 20.90 31.82
C VAL A 786 17.19 21.20 30.38
N GLU A 787 17.12 20.15 29.53
CA GLU A 787 16.76 20.32 28.14
C GLU A 787 15.26 20.67 27.96
N ALA A 788 14.37 20.26 28.86
CA ALA A 788 12.98 20.70 28.87
C ALA A 788 12.86 22.21 29.13
N VAL A 789 13.51 22.73 30.15
CA VAL A 789 13.52 24.18 30.44
C VAL A 789 14.14 24.96 29.29
N LYS A 790 15.29 24.49 28.80
CA LYS A 790 15.98 25.09 27.65
C LYS A 790 15.10 25.08 26.38
N ASN A 791 14.40 24.00 26.11
CA ASN A 791 13.51 23.89 24.95
C ASN A 791 12.36 24.91 24.99
N ILE A 792 11.73 25.11 26.17
CA ILE A 792 10.67 26.12 26.34
C ILE A 792 11.20 27.52 26.03
N ILE A 793 12.36 27.87 26.56
CA ILE A 793 12.98 29.20 26.34
C ILE A 793 13.34 29.40 24.88
N LEU A 794 14.00 28.40 24.27
CA LEU A 794 14.47 28.48 22.89
C LEU A 794 13.31 28.49 21.90
N ASN A 795 12.22 27.75 22.15
CA ASN A 795 11.03 27.80 21.32
C ASN A 795 10.37 29.20 21.38
N ALA A 796 10.21 29.78 22.56
CA ALA A 796 9.65 31.12 22.71
C ALA A 796 10.50 32.20 22.01
N GLN A 797 11.83 32.12 22.11
CA GLN A 797 12.75 33.03 21.41
C GLN A 797 12.68 32.87 19.89
N LEU A 798 12.64 31.63 19.39
CA LEU A 798 12.56 31.35 17.96
C LEU A 798 11.23 31.85 17.38
N GLU A 799 10.10 31.52 18.00
CA GLU A 799 8.78 31.99 17.57
C GLU A 799 8.67 33.52 17.56
N SER A 800 9.28 34.20 18.55
CA SER A 800 9.33 35.69 18.55
C SER A 800 10.12 36.22 17.34
N ARG A 801 11.25 35.62 16.98
CA ARG A 801 12.05 36.02 15.81
C ARG A 801 11.31 35.74 14.51
N LEU A 802 10.68 34.56 14.36
CA LEU A 802 9.93 34.19 13.15
C LEU A 802 8.69 35.06 12.91
N ARG A 803 8.08 35.62 13.99
CA ARG A 803 6.93 36.54 13.85
C ARG A 803 7.34 37.96 13.53
N ASN A 804 8.51 38.41 13.97
CA ASN A 804 8.98 39.80 13.84
C ASN A 804 9.80 40.03 12.55
N SER A 805 10.13 38.97 11.83
CA SER A 805 10.80 38.97 10.53
C SER A 805 9.82 38.69 9.40
#